data_e0e4ab5a0b1c124a8644a7d71ecd413c
#
_entry.id   e0e4ab5a0b1c124a8644a7d71ecd413c
#
_cell.length_a   1.000
_cell.length_b   1.000
_cell.length_c   1.000
_cell.angle_alpha   90.00
_cell.angle_beta   90.00
_cell.angle_gamma   90.00
#
_symmetry.space_group_name_H-M   'P 1'
#
loop_
_entity.id
_entity.type
_entity.pdbx_description
1 polymer ?
#
loop_
_entity_poly.entity_id
_entity_poly.type
_entity_poly.pdbx_seq_one_letter_code
_entity_poly.pdbx_strand_id
1 'polypeptide(L)'
;MHELEGKFEPKTFEEEIYKNWNEKGYFKPSNDKTKKPYTIVIPPPNITGKLHMGHALDETLQDILIRYKRMQGFNTLWVPGTDHASIATEAKIVEKLKAEGITKEDLGRDGFLKRAWEWKEEYGGTILNQLKKLGCSCDWSRERFTMDEGLSNAVKDVFVDLYNKGLIYKGKRMINWCPYCNTSISDAEVEYEEEPTHLWHVKYPVKGEEGKFVIVATTRPETMLGDTGVAVHPDDERYKDLVGKTVILPIMNKEIPIIADEFVEKEFGTGAVKLTPAHDPNDYQAALKHNLEIIPVFDEEFKMNNLVPEYKGMDMYEAREKIVERLQKEGYLVKIEDYTHNVGKCYRCHHTIEPHISEQWFVKMEPLAKPAIEAVRTGKVEFVPERFDKIYYNWMENIQDWCISRQLWWGHRIPAYYCQKCGEVIVSKEEPHKCTKCGSTNLKQDEDTLDTWFSSALWPFSTLGWPEQTEDYKYFYPTSTLVTGYDIIFFWVARMIFSALEHTGQVPFNKVFIHGIVRDSLGRKMSKSLGNGIDPLEIIAKYGTDALRFSLVLGISPGNDIRYMPEKLESASNFANKLWNASKFVLSNMPKDGSKLAEDRLPENLCYEDKWILSKLNKLVKEVTNNLENFELGIATQKVYDFIWNEFCDWYIEMVKSRLYDENCTTKFAAQYTLNKVLKDSLKLLHPVMPFVTEKIYMQLYHNDESIMISKWPEYTESLSFEKEEEQIEKLKTIIVGIRNLRTNLNVHPSKKSKLIFVTKTANNMLKESSAMIQKLGFANEIDIQENKENIPQNAMSVLADGIEVYIPFEELVDLEAEKQRLQGEREKLLSEVARGEKMLSNPGFVNKAPEAKINEEKAKLAKYKEMLEKVEERIKSI
;
A
#
# COMPACT_ATOMS: atom_id res chain seq x y z
N MET A 1 -8.31 -22.14 -34.59
CA MET A 1 -8.63 -20.82 -35.18
C MET A 1 -8.09 -19.78 -34.21
N HIS A 2 -7.28 -18.89 -34.69
CA HIS A 2 -6.72 -17.79 -33.90
C HIS A 2 -7.71 -16.64 -33.89
N GLU A 3 -8.74 -16.72 -33.05
CA GLU A 3 -9.80 -15.71 -32.96
C GLU A 3 -10.20 -15.42 -31.51
N LEU A 4 -10.45 -14.15 -31.21
CA LEU A 4 -11.09 -13.71 -29.98
C LEU A 4 -12.58 -13.48 -30.25
N GLU A 5 -13.43 -14.36 -29.74
CA GLU A 5 -14.87 -14.27 -29.91
C GLU A 5 -15.52 -13.28 -28.92
N GLY A 6 -16.62 -12.66 -29.34
CA GLY A 6 -17.46 -11.84 -28.47
C GLY A 6 -16.87 -10.50 -28.01
N LYS A 7 -17.47 -9.97 -26.94
CA LYS A 7 -16.99 -8.78 -26.22
C LYS A 7 -16.00 -9.18 -25.15
N PHE A 8 -15.26 -8.20 -24.64
CA PHE A 8 -14.42 -8.40 -23.47
C PHE A 8 -15.27 -8.66 -22.22
N GLU A 9 -15.22 -9.88 -21.72
CA GLU A 9 -15.95 -10.32 -20.52
C GLU A 9 -15.03 -11.17 -19.63
N PRO A 10 -14.32 -10.57 -18.66
CA PRO A 10 -13.31 -11.24 -17.84
C PRO A 10 -13.81 -12.52 -17.15
N LYS A 11 -15.05 -12.50 -16.66
CA LYS A 11 -15.67 -13.62 -15.95
C LYS A 11 -15.72 -14.92 -16.76
N THR A 12 -15.65 -14.81 -18.08
CA THR A 12 -15.78 -15.99 -18.98
C THR A 12 -14.49 -16.79 -19.08
N PHE A 13 -13.35 -16.24 -18.67
CA PHE A 13 -12.06 -16.92 -18.87
C PHE A 13 -11.09 -16.85 -17.66
N GLU A 14 -11.26 -15.91 -16.72
CA GLU A 14 -10.29 -15.75 -15.61
C GLU A 14 -10.17 -17.02 -14.75
N GLU A 15 -11.29 -17.64 -14.38
CA GLU A 15 -11.29 -18.83 -13.53
C GLU A 15 -10.69 -20.06 -14.25
N GLU A 16 -11.00 -20.26 -15.53
CA GLU A 16 -10.46 -21.34 -16.35
C GLU A 16 -8.95 -21.19 -16.54
N ILE A 17 -8.48 -19.99 -16.83
CA ILE A 17 -7.05 -19.69 -16.97
C ILE A 17 -6.31 -19.96 -15.67
N TYR A 18 -6.81 -19.47 -14.54
CA TYR A 18 -6.17 -19.68 -13.24
C TYR A 18 -6.09 -21.17 -12.89
N LYS A 19 -7.18 -21.90 -13.09
CA LYS A 19 -7.21 -23.34 -12.88
C LYS A 19 -6.18 -24.05 -13.75
N ASN A 20 -6.10 -23.71 -15.03
CA ASN A 20 -5.13 -24.30 -15.97
C ASN A 20 -3.68 -24.04 -15.51
N TRP A 21 -3.33 -22.81 -15.11
CA TRP A 21 -1.98 -22.49 -14.60
C TRP A 21 -1.61 -23.32 -13.37
N ASN A 22 -2.56 -23.47 -12.44
CA ASN A 22 -2.34 -24.23 -11.21
C ASN A 22 -2.19 -25.73 -11.49
N GLU A 23 -3.04 -26.31 -12.32
CA GLU A 23 -3.00 -27.73 -12.70
C GLU A 23 -1.71 -28.08 -13.49
N LYS A 24 -1.26 -27.18 -14.35
CA LYS A 24 0.01 -27.29 -15.08
C LYS A 24 1.23 -27.10 -14.19
N GLY A 25 1.05 -26.62 -12.98
CA GLY A 25 2.13 -26.39 -12.00
C GLY A 25 3.03 -25.19 -12.33
N TYR A 26 2.56 -24.22 -13.09
CA TYR A 26 3.36 -23.03 -13.46
C TYR A 26 3.71 -22.14 -12.27
N PHE A 27 3.03 -22.27 -11.14
CA PHE A 27 3.33 -21.56 -9.91
C PHE A 27 4.48 -22.18 -9.11
N LYS A 28 4.78 -23.46 -9.37
CA LYS A 28 5.80 -24.20 -8.63
C LYS A 28 7.20 -23.86 -9.11
N PRO A 29 8.18 -23.84 -8.20
CA PRO A 29 9.57 -23.73 -8.62
C PRO A 29 10.00 -24.94 -9.46
N SER A 30 10.96 -24.72 -10.34
CA SER A 30 11.60 -25.75 -11.13
C SER A 30 12.52 -26.61 -10.26
N ASN A 31 12.68 -27.87 -10.64
CA ASN A 31 13.68 -28.76 -10.03
C ASN A 31 15.13 -28.41 -10.41
N ASP A 32 15.31 -27.51 -11.38
CA ASP A 32 16.62 -27.07 -11.84
C ASP A 32 17.27 -26.12 -10.83
N LYS A 33 18.17 -26.64 -10.01
CA LYS A 33 18.92 -25.88 -9.00
C LYS A 33 20.08 -25.06 -9.58
N THR A 34 20.32 -25.11 -10.87
CA THR A 34 21.31 -24.24 -11.53
C THR A 34 20.78 -22.84 -11.78
N LYS A 35 19.47 -22.66 -11.80
CA LYS A 35 18.81 -21.37 -11.91
C LYS A 35 18.98 -20.57 -10.61
N LYS A 36 19.10 -19.25 -10.75
CA LYS A 36 19.12 -18.35 -9.60
C LYS A 36 17.75 -18.34 -8.91
N PRO A 37 17.68 -18.58 -7.58
CA PRO A 37 16.40 -18.51 -6.86
C PRO A 37 15.91 -17.07 -6.74
N TYR A 38 14.59 -16.88 -6.74
CA TYR A 38 13.92 -15.64 -6.33
C TYR A 38 12.73 -16.01 -5.47
N THR A 39 12.78 -15.64 -4.21
CA THR A 39 11.83 -16.09 -3.20
C THR A 39 11.14 -14.89 -2.53
N ILE A 40 9.83 -14.96 -2.43
CA ILE A 40 9.00 -14.10 -1.59
C ILE A 40 8.22 -15.00 -0.64
N VAL A 41 8.14 -14.62 0.63
CA VAL A 41 7.17 -15.17 1.58
C VAL A 41 6.07 -14.13 1.76
N ILE A 42 4.82 -14.54 1.61
CA ILE A 42 3.68 -13.64 1.72
C ILE A 42 3.63 -13.03 3.13
N PRO A 43 3.31 -11.74 3.31
CA PRO A 43 2.84 -11.26 4.61
C PRO A 43 1.57 -12.02 4.98
N PRO A 44 1.62 -12.97 5.94
CA PRO A 44 0.51 -13.90 6.12
C PRO A 44 -0.72 -13.15 6.65
N PRO A 45 -1.84 -13.10 5.89
CA PRO A 45 -3.03 -12.41 6.37
C PRO A 45 -3.57 -13.03 7.64
N ASN A 46 -4.01 -12.16 8.57
CA ASN A 46 -4.65 -12.55 9.82
C ASN A 46 -6.01 -13.21 9.56
N ILE A 47 -6.29 -14.36 10.18
CA ILE A 47 -7.57 -15.08 10.06
C ILE A 47 -8.73 -14.38 10.79
N THR A 48 -8.74 -13.06 10.84
CA THR A 48 -9.76 -12.24 11.52
C THR A 48 -10.95 -11.84 10.66
N GLY A 49 -10.93 -12.23 9.39
CA GLY A 49 -12.00 -11.94 8.43
C GLY A 49 -11.52 -11.97 6.98
N LYS A 50 -12.30 -11.36 6.10
CA LYS A 50 -12.00 -11.27 4.68
C LYS A 50 -10.87 -10.28 4.38
N LEU A 51 -10.18 -10.47 3.26
CA LEU A 51 -9.21 -9.52 2.72
C LEU A 51 -9.87 -8.18 2.36
N HIS A 52 -9.10 -7.13 2.37
CA HIS A 52 -9.49 -5.77 1.97
C HIS A 52 -8.54 -5.22 0.90
N MET A 53 -8.80 -3.99 0.42
CA MET A 53 -8.03 -3.36 -0.66
C MET A 53 -6.52 -3.21 -0.36
N GLY A 54 -6.14 -3.08 0.92
CA GLY A 54 -4.72 -3.07 1.31
C GLY A 54 -4.01 -4.38 0.99
N HIS A 55 -4.66 -5.52 1.29
CA HIS A 55 -4.13 -6.83 0.90
C HIS A 55 -4.09 -6.99 -0.64
N ALA A 56 -5.14 -6.52 -1.34
CA ALA A 56 -5.16 -6.59 -2.80
C ALA A 56 -3.98 -5.82 -3.43
N LEU A 57 -3.59 -4.68 -2.85
CA LEU A 57 -2.40 -3.95 -3.26
C LEU A 57 -1.13 -4.75 -2.99
N ASP A 58 -0.92 -5.16 -1.74
CA ASP A 58 0.27 -5.86 -1.29
C ASP A 58 0.54 -7.12 -2.12
N GLU A 59 -0.49 -7.96 -2.28
CA GLU A 59 -0.40 -9.19 -3.04
C GLU A 59 -0.19 -8.97 -4.54
N THR A 60 -0.78 -7.89 -5.09
CA THR A 60 -0.55 -7.53 -6.49
C THR A 60 0.91 -7.15 -6.75
N LEU A 61 1.51 -6.37 -5.85
CA LEU A 61 2.92 -5.96 -5.98
C LEU A 61 3.87 -7.16 -5.92
N GLN A 62 3.62 -8.11 -5.01
CA GLN A 62 4.38 -9.35 -4.91
C GLN A 62 4.25 -10.21 -6.17
N ASP A 63 3.02 -10.40 -6.66
CA ASP A 63 2.76 -11.21 -7.84
C ASP A 63 3.41 -10.64 -9.10
N ILE A 64 3.44 -9.31 -9.24
CA ILE A 64 4.16 -8.64 -10.34
C ILE A 64 5.64 -9.01 -10.33
N LEU A 65 6.29 -8.93 -9.17
CA LEU A 65 7.70 -9.27 -9.04
C LEU A 65 7.96 -10.76 -9.33
N ILE A 66 7.12 -11.65 -8.83
CA ILE A 66 7.23 -13.09 -9.04
C ILE A 66 7.03 -13.43 -10.52
N ARG A 67 6.02 -12.90 -11.19
CA ARG A 67 5.77 -13.14 -12.62
C ARG A 67 6.90 -12.61 -13.48
N TYR A 68 7.35 -11.38 -13.21
CA TYR A 68 8.47 -10.77 -13.88
C TYR A 68 9.74 -11.62 -13.75
N LYS A 69 10.12 -12.01 -12.54
CA LYS A 69 11.31 -12.84 -12.30
C LYS A 69 11.20 -14.25 -12.90
N ARG A 70 10.00 -14.83 -12.91
CA ARG A 70 9.74 -16.10 -13.59
C ARG A 70 10.02 -16.01 -15.09
N MET A 71 9.52 -14.97 -15.74
CA MET A 71 9.76 -14.72 -17.16
C MET A 71 11.23 -14.39 -17.46
N GLN A 72 11.98 -13.84 -16.51
CA GLN A 72 13.43 -13.67 -16.61
C GLN A 72 14.22 -14.99 -16.45
N GLY A 73 13.55 -16.10 -16.16
CA GLY A 73 14.19 -17.41 -16.03
C GLY A 73 14.71 -17.75 -14.63
N PHE A 74 14.39 -16.94 -13.60
CA PHE A 74 14.68 -17.29 -12.22
C PHE A 74 13.86 -18.51 -11.78
N ASN A 75 14.38 -19.24 -10.81
CA ASN A 75 13.61 -20.26 -10.10
C ASN A 75 12.81 -19.59 -8.99
N THR A 76 11.56 -19.25 -9.29
CA THR A 76 10.72 -18.45 -8.39
C THR A 76 9.96 -19.31 -7.41
N LEU A 77 9.93 -18.88 -6.16
CA LEU A 77 9.07 -19.44 -5.12
C LEU A 77 8.32 -18.30 -4.40
N TRP A 78 7.00 -18.35 -4.42
CA TRP A 78 6.16 -17.50 -3.59
C TRP A 78 5.36 -18.38 -2.62
N VAL A 79 5.74 -18.29 -1.33
CA VAL A 79 5.15 -19.13 -0.26
C VAL A 79 3.88 -18.46 0.26
N PRO A 80 2.70 -19.08 0.10
CA PRO A 80 1.46 -18.58 0.69
C PRO A 80 1.30 -19.02 2.14
N GLY A 81 0.44 -18.31 2.88
CA GLY A 81 0.05 -18.73 4.22
C GLY A 81 -0.82 -17.71 4.92
N THR A 82 -1.16 -18.03 6.18
CA THR A 82 -2.01 -17.22 7.05
C THR A 82 -1.45 -17.17 8.47
N ASP A 83 -1.78 -16.07 9.19
CA ASP A 83 -1.37 -15.88 10.58
C ASP A 83 -2.55 -16.13 11.53
N HIS A 84 -2.28 -16.80 12.64
CA HIS A 84 -3.25 -17.09 13.69
C HIS A 84 -3.71 -15.84 14.45
N ALA A 85 -2.92 -14.78 14.46
CA ALA A 85 -3.24 -13.44 14.98
C ALA A 85 -3.85 -13.45 16.39
N SER A 86 -3.19 -14.08 17.33
CA SER A 86 -3.65 -14.45 18.67
C SER A 86 -4.74 -13.55 19.29
N ILE A 87 -4.42 -12.33 19.72
CA ILE A 87 -5.38 -11.40 20.36
C ILE A 87 -6.58 -11.11 19.45
N ALA A 88 -6.29 -10.81 18.18
CA ALA A 88 -7.32 -10.36 17.25
C ALA A 88 -8.33 -11.47 16.90
N THR A 89 -7.84 -12.70 16.74
CA THR A 89 -8.67 -13.88 16.45
C THR A 89 -9.45 -14.29 17.69
N GLU A 90 -8.81 -14.37 18.86
CA GLU A 90 -9.48 -14.69 20.12
C GLU A 90 -10.63 -13.71 20.40
N ALA A 91 -10.41 -12.41 20.25
CA ALA A 91 -11.44 -11.39 20.41
C ALA A 91 -12.65 -11.62 19.48
N LYS A 92 -12.41 -12.00 18.21
CA LYS A 92 -13.49 -12.31 17.26
C LYS A 92 -14.27 -13.56 17.62
N ILE A 93 -13.61 -14.58 18.11
CA ILE A 93 -14.26 -15.81 18.58
C ILE A 93 -15.09 -15.51 19.82
N VAL A 94 -14.56 -14.76 20.78
CA VAL A 94 -15.28 -14.34 21.98
C VAL A 94 -16.52 -13.51 21.62
N GLU A 95 -16.41 -12.57 20.65
CA GLU A 95 -17.54 -11.80 20.14
C GLU A 95 -18.64 -12.71 19.55
N LYS A 96 -18.25 -13.75 18.77
CA LYS A 96 -19.18 -14.73 18.21
C LYS A 96 -19.84 -15.57 19.30
N LEU A 97 -19.08 -16.06 20.28
CA LEU A 97 -19.60 -16.81 21.40
C LEU A 97 -20.59 -15.99 22.22
N LYS A 98 -20.28 -14.72 22.50
CA LYS A 98 -21.19 -13.79 23.20
C LYS A 98 -22.51 -13.62 22.46
N ALA A 99 -22.49 -13.54 21.13
CA ALA A 99 -23.72 -13.51 20.32
C ALA A 99 -24.53 -14.83 20.41
N GLU A 100 -23.87 -15.96 20.69
CA GLU A 100 -24.48 -17.27 20.94
C GLU A 100 -24.94 -17.44 22.41
N GLY A 101 -24.64 -16.47 23.29
CA GLY A 101 -24.96 -16.52 24.72
C GLY A 101 -24.03 -17.44 25.54
N ILE A 102 -22.85 -17.72 25.04
CA ILE A 102 -21.84 -18.62 25.62
C ILE A 102 -20.62 -17.81 26.02
N THR A 103 -20.03 -18.09 27.19
CA THR A 103 -18.76 -17.48 27.58
C THR A 103 -17.59 -18.42 27.24
N LYS A 104 -16.40 -17.86 27.19
CA LYS A 104 -15.15 -18.61 26.99
C LYS A 104 -14.95 -19.64 28.12
N GLU A 105 -15.24 -19.22 29.32
CA GLU A 105 -15.12 -20.04 30.55
C GLU A 105 -16.07 -21.20 30.55
N ASP A 106 -17.29 -21.07 30.00
CA ASP A 106 -18.27 -22.17 29.90
C ASP A 106 -17.75 -23.34 29.05
N LEU A 107 -16.95 -23.02 28.03
CA LEU A 107 -16.35 -24.06 27.16
C LEU A 107 -15.09 -24.68 27.75
N GLY A 108 -14.42 -24.00 28.67
CA GLY A 108 -13.07 -24.33 29.06
C GLY A 108 -12.05 -24.21 27.92
N ARG A 109 -10.75 -24.36 28.23
CA ARG A 109 -9.67 -24.16 27.24
C ARG A 109 -9.81 -25.08 26.03
N ASP A 110 -10.06 -26.37 26.23
CA ASP A 110 -10.12 -27.33 25.12
C ASP A 110 -11.32 -27.07 24.20
N GLY A 111 -12.49 -26.77 24.80
CA GLY A 111 -13.68 -26.41 24.03
C GLY A 111 -13.51 -25.12 23.22
N PHE A 112 -12.88 -24.13 23.84
CA PHE A 112 -12.55 -22.88 23.15
C PHE A 112 -11.56 -23.10 22.00
N LEU A 113 -10.48 -23.85 22.20
CA LEU A 113 -9.51 -24.16 21.15
C LEU A 113 -10.14 -24.92 19.98
N LYS A 114 -11.09 -25.82 20.24
CA LYS A 114 -11.84 -26.46 19.16
C LYS A 114 -12.57 -25.45 18.30
N ARG A 115 -13.27 -24.47 18.91
CA ARG A 115 -13.95 -23.38 18.18
C ARG A 115 -12.98 -22.50 17.42
N ALA A 116 -11.77 -22.28 17.96
CA ALA A 116 -10.72 -21.52 17.29
C ALA A 116 -10.16 -22.24 16.05
N TRP A 117 -9.99 -23.54 16.09
CA TRP A 117 -9.62 -24.34 14.92
C TRP A 117 -10.72 -24.37 13.85
N GLU A 118 -12.00 -24.49 14.24
CA GLU A 118 -13.14 -24.36 13.33
C GLU A 118 -13.14 -22.98 12.64
N TRP A 119 -12.88 -21.93 13.39
CA TRP A 119 -12.71 -20.56 12.86
C TRP A 119 -11.57 -20.46 11.84
N LYS A 120 -10.41 -21.07 12.15
CA LYS A 120 -9.26 -21.11 11.23
C LYS A 120 -9.62 -21.78 9.91
N GLU A 121 -10.33 -22.91 9.93
CA GLU A 121 -10.74 -23.58 8.70
C GLU A 121 -11.69 -22.71 7.85
N GLU A 122 -12.65 -22.06 8.49
CA GLU A 122 -13.64 -21.20 7.80
C GLU A 122 -12.96 -19.97 7.17
N TYR A 123 -12.23 -19.19 7.96
CA TYR A 123 -11.67 -17.91 7.51
C TYR A 123 -10.33 -18.05 6.78
N GLY A 124 -9.50 -19.00 7.16
CA GLY A 124 -8.27 -19.33 6.44
C GLY A 124 -8.58 -19.79 5.02
N GLY A 125 -9.52 -20.71 4.85
CA GLY A 125 -9.98 -21.17 3.54
C GLY A 125 -10.56 -20.03 2.69
N THR A 126 -11.33 -19.13 3.31
CA THR A 126 -11.88 -17.95 2.63
C THR A 126 -10.77 -17.03 2.11
N ILE A 127 -9.77 -16.71 2.93
CA ILE A 127 -8.62 -15.87 2.57
C ILE A 127 -7.86 -16.47 1.39
N LEU A 128 -7.53 -17.74 1.44
CA LEU A 128 -6.81 -18.43 0.37
C LEU A 128 -7.59 -18.41 -0.95
N ASN A 129 -8.91 -18.57 -0.89
CA ASN A 129 -9.75 -18.43 -2.08
C ASN A 129 -9.78 -17.00 -2.64
N GLN A 130 -9.78 -15.99 -1.75
CA GLN A 130 -9.69 -14.60 -2.18
C GLN A 130 -8.36 -14.30 -2.87
N LEU A 131 -7.23 -14.82 -2.36
CA LEU A 131 -5.91 -14.71 -2.98
C LEU A 131 -5.89 -15.35 -4.39
N LYS A 132 -6.51 -16.51 -4.54
CA LYS A 132 -6.66 -17.16 -5.86
C LYS A 132 -7.48 -16.32 -6.83
N LYS A 133 -8.56 -15.71 -6.36
CA LYS A 133 -9.40 -14.79 -7.18
C LYS A 133 -8.66 -13.50 -7.54
N LEU A 134 -7.71 -13.02 -6.71
CA LEU A 134 -6.81 -11.92 -7.04
C LEU A 134 -5.75 -12.29 -8.09
N GLY A 135 -5.67 -13.55 -8.48
CA GLY A 135 -4.72 -14.05 -9.47
C GLY A 135 -3.31 -14.31 -8.91
N CYS A 136 -3.16 -14.42 -7.60
CA CYS A 136 -1.87 -14.66 -6.96
C CYS A 136 -1.25 -15.97 -7.43
N SER A 137 -0.01 -15.93 -7.94
CA SER A 137 0.71 -17.09 -8.46
C SER A 137 1.59 -17.77 -7.40
N CYS A 138 1.01 -18.00 -6.21
CA CYS A 138 1.65 -18.71 -5.11
C CYS A 138 1.79 -20.20 -5.39
N ASP A 139 2.82 -20.82 -4.83
CA ASP A 139 2.89 -22.29 -4.78
C ASP A 139 1.99 -22.83 -3.66
N TRP A 140 0.75 -23.12 -4.00
CA TRP A 140 -0.27 -23.61 -3.07
C TRP A 140 0.06 -24.96 -2.43
N SER A 141 1.01 -25.72 -2.97
CA SER A 141 1.48 -26.96 -2.36
C SER A 141 2.40 -26.72 -1.15
N ARG A 142 2.87 -25.47 -0.97
CA ARG A 142 3.69 -25.01 0.14
C ARG A 142 2.94 -24.04 1.07
N GLU A 143 1.62 -24.14 1.12
CA GLU A 143 0.81 -23.35 2.03
C GLU A 143 1.25 -23.58 3.48
N ARG A 144 1.38 -22.51 4.26
CA ARG A 144 1.77 -22.53 5.66
C ARG A 144 0.77 -21.78 6.54
N PHE A 145 0.73 -22.20 7.79
CA PHE A 145 -0.03 -21.52 8.84
C PHE A 145 0.88 -21.34 10.05
N THR A 146 0.90 -20.16 10.67
CA THR A 146 1.82 -19.86 11.77
C THR A 146 1.74 -20.81 12.96
N MET A 147 0.65 -21.58 13.11
CA MET A 147 0.49 -22.63 14.13
C MET A 147 0.48 -24.04 13.54
N ASP A 148 0.95 -24.26 12.31
CA ASP A 148 1.16 -25.63 11.82
C ASP A 148 2.27 -26.34 12.63
N GLU A 149 2.36 -27.64 12.51
CA GLU A 149 3.28 -28.47 13.31
C GLU A 149 4.75 -28.03 13.14
N GLY A 150 5.17 -27.78 11.90
CA GLY A 150 6.56 -27.38 11.61
C GLY A 150 6.91 -26.03 12.20
N LEU A 151 6.01 -25.02 12.03
CA LEU A 151 6.22 -23.69 12.57
C LEU A 151 6.11 -23.69 14.11
N SER A 152 5.20 -24.46 14.67
CA SER A 152 5.07 -24.62 16.13
C SER A 152 6.32 -25.23 16.76
N ASN A 153 6.95 -26.18 16.06
CA ASN A 153 8.23 -26.74 16.49
C ASN A 153 9.35 -25.71 16.43
N ALA A 154 9.43 -24.92 15.35
CA ALA A 154 10.40 -23.83 15.24
C ALA A 154 10.25 -22.79 16.37
N VAL A 155 9.02 -22.43 16.71
CA VAL A 155 8.72 -21.51 17.84
C VAL A 155 9.25 -22.06 19.17
N LYS A 156 9.04 -23.35 19.45
CA LYS A 156 9.56 -23.99 20.66
C LYS A 156 11.08 -24.03 20.67
N ASP A 157 11.71 -24.31 19.50
CA ASP A 157 13.17 -24.30 19.35
C ASP A 157 13.75 -22.92 19.69
N VAL A 158 13.18 -21.87 19.12
CA VAL A 158 13.59 -20.48 19.36
C VAL A 158 13.43 -20.10 20.82
N PHE A 159 12.29 -20.41 21.44
CA PHE A 159 12.06 -20.07 22.85
C PHE A 159 13.07 -20.74 23.77
N VAL A 160 13.29 -22.04 23.59
CA VAL A 160 14.23 -22.83 24.41
C VAL A 160 15.66 -22.36 24.20
N ASP A 161 16.07 -22.07 22.96
CA ASP A 161 17.42 -21.58 22.63
C ASP A 161 17.67 -20.22 23.30
N LEU A 162 16.76 -19.24 23.13
CA LEU A 162 16.87 -17.92 23.73
C LEU A 162 16.88 -17.99 25.27
N TYR A 163 16.09 -18.87 25.87
CA TYR A 163 16.10 -19.08 27.31
C TYR A 163 17.44 -19.62 27.80
N ASN A 164 17.99 -20.63 27.14
CA ASN A 164 19.29 -21.21 27.48
C ASN A 164 20.44 -20.22 27.32
N LYS A 165 20.34 -19.28 26.38
CA LYS A 165 21.27 -18.16 26.18
C LYS A 165 21.07 -17.03 27.21
N GLY A 166 20.04 -17.12 28.06
CA GLY A 166 19.71 -16.07 29.04
C GLY A 166 19.14 -14.80 28.42
N LEU A 167 18.65 -14.90 27.17
CA LEU A 167 17.99 -13.82 26.44
C LEU A 167 16.49 -13.78 26.71
N ILE A 168 15.86 -14.89 27.05
CA ILE A 168 14.49 -14.93 27.60
C ILE A 168 14.57 -15.06 29.13
N TYR A 169 13.78 -14.29 29.83
CA TYR A 169 13.65 -14.36 31.28
C TYR A 169 12.22 -14.06 31.72
N LYS A 170 11.84 -14.55 32.90
CA LYS A 170 10.59 -14.18 33.55
C LYS A 170 10.89 -13.14 34.65
N GLY A 171 10.11 -12.07 34.69
CA GLY A 171 10.36 -10.99 35.61
C GLY A 171 9.13 -10.14 35.89
N LYS A 172 9.12 -9.52 37.07
CA LYS A 172 8.10 -8.59 37.48
C LYS A 172 8.48 -7.18 37.03
N ARG A 173 7.73 -6.65 36.07
CA ARG A 173 7.94 -5.31 35.49
C ARG A 173 6.62 -4.59 35.31
N MET A 174 6.70 -3.27 35.14
CA MET A 174 5.59 -2.50 34.63
C MET A 174 5.42 -2.78 33.14
N ILE A 175 4.19 -3.09 32.75
CA ILE A 175 3.77 -3.42 31.39
C ILE A 175 2.54 -2.61 31.02
N ASN A 176 2.25 -2.54 29.73
CA ASN A 176 0.96 -2.07 29.24
C ASN A 176 -0.06 -3.21 29.33
N TRP A 177 -1.19 -2.94 29.94
CA TRP A 177 -2.28 -3.90 30.07
C TRP A 177 -3.56 -3.35 29.43
N CYS A 178 -4.25 -4.18 28.67
CA CYS A 178 -5.58 -3.84 28.17
C CYS A 178 -6.65 -4.49 29.07
N PRO A 179 -7.40 -3.71 29.87
CA PRO A 179 -8.44 -4.26 30.74
C PRO A 179 -9.60 -4.93 29.97
N TYR A 180 -9.86 -4.49 28.76
CA TYR A 180 -10.92 -5.06 27.92
C TYR A 180 -10.52 -6.41 27.29
N CYS A 181 -9.31 -6.48 26.71
CA CYS A 181 -8.78 -7.73 26.16
C CYS A 181 -8.25 -8.68 27.26
N ASN A 182 -8.10 -8.16 28.48
CA ASN A 182 -7.58 -8.85 29.67
C ASN A 182 -6.21 -9.52 29.41
N THR A 183 -5.29 -8.76 28.81
CA THR A 183 -3.95 -9.26 28.45
C THR A 183 -2.92 -8.14 28.41
N SER A 184 -1.66 -8.52 28.56
CA SER A 184 -0.53 -7.62 28.31
C SER A 184 -0.43 -7.23 26.83
N ILE A 185 0.06 -6.04 26.58
CA ILE A 185 0.29 -5.45 25.26
C ILE A 185 1.72 -4.92 25.21
N SER A 186 2.42 -5.15 24.11
CA SER A 186 3.75 -4.58 23.89
C SER A 186 3.68 -3.07 23.60
N ASP A 187 4.77 -2.33 23.84
CA ASP A 187 4.83 -0.89 23.58
C ASP A 187 4.48 -0.54 22.12
N ALA A 188 4.86 -1.41 21.20
CA ALA A 188 4.56 -1.26 19.79
C ALA A 188 3.05 -1.33 19.46
N GLU A 189 2.26 -1.97 20.32
CA GLU A 189 0.81 -2.17 20.15
C GLU A 189 -0.05 -1.08 20.80
N VAL A 190 0.58 -0.01 21.31
CA VAL A 190 -0.09 1.13 21.91
C VAL A 190 -0.23 2.25 20.87
N GLU A 191 -1.47 2.66 20.62
CA GLU A 191 -1.79 3.83 19.80
C GLU A 191 -2.14 5.01 20.71
N TYR A 192 -1.63 6.20 20.41
CA TYR A 192 -1.90 7.37 21.23
C TYR A 192 -2.95 8.25 20.56
N GLU A 193 -4.00 8.60 21.32
CA GLU A 193 -5.07 9.49 20.89
C GLU A 193 -5.19 10.68 21.84
N GLU A 194 -5.44 11.86 21.28
CA GLU A 194 -5.70 13.05 22.08
C GLU A 194 -7.13 12.98 22.66
N GLU A 195 -7.23 13.03 23.99
CA GLU A 195 -8.51 13.05 24.70
C GLU A 195 -8.63 14.27 25.60
N PRO A 196 -9.82 14.91 25.60
CA PRO A 196 -10.11 15.96 26.57
C PRO A 196 -10.28 15.36 27.97
N THR A 197 -9.68 15.99 28.95
CA THR A 197 -9.75 15.62 30.37
C THR A 197 -9.65 16.87 31.24
N HIS A 198 -9.43 16.67 32.52
CA HIS A 198 -9.12 17.75 33.45
C HIS A 198 -7.78 17.52 34.10
N LEU A 199 -7.17 18.59 34.55
CA LEU A 199 -6.01 18.58 35.41
C LEU A 199 -6.48 19.05 36.80
N TRP A 200 -6.50 18.14 37.75
CA TRP A 200 -6.90 18.40 39.13
C TRP A 200 -5.71 18.83 39.97
N HIS A 201 -5.82 20.02 40.53
CA HIS A 201 -4.80 20.58 41.41
C HIS A 201 -5.12 20.29 42.88
N VAL A 202 -4.29 19.48 43.55
CA VAL A 202 -4.53 19.00 44.91
C VAL A 202 -3.40 19.45 45.81
N LYS A 203 -3.72 20.01 46.99
CA LYS A 203 -2.72 20.41 47.94
C LYS A 203 -2.41 19.30 48.96
N TYR A 204 -1.13 19.03 49.13
CA TYR A 204 -0.59 18.09 50.09
C TYR A 204 0.07 18.88 51.23
N PRO A 205 -0.46 18.84 52.46
CA PRO A 205 0.10 19.57 53.58
C PRO A 205 1.52 19.14 53.95
N VAL A 206 2.42 20.10 54.19
CA VAL A 206 3.78 19.80 54.65
C VAL A 206 3.75 19.47 56.14
N LYS A 207 4.28 18.31 56.53
CA LYS A 207 4.29 17.86 57.91
C LYS A 207 5.07 18.83 58.80
N GLY A 208 4.45 19.24 59.91
CA GLY A 208 5.04 20.12 60.90
C GLY A 208 5.12 21.59 60.52
N GLU A 209 4.57 21.99 59.34
CA GLU A 209 4.55 23.40 58.92
C GLU A 209 3.10 23.83 58.63
N GLU A 210 2.45 24.38 59.67
CA GLU A 210 1.04 24.80 59.60
C GLU A 210 0.82 25.83 58.47
N GLY A 211 -0.17 25.55 57.60
CA GLY A 211 -0.50 26.43 56.47
C GLY A 211 0.38 26.28 55.24
N LYS A 212 1.44 25.47 55.27
CA LYS A 212 2.24 25.12 54.07
C LYS A 212 1.78 23.84 53.42
N PHE A 213 1.80 23.87 52.09
CA PHE A 213 1.43 22.69 51.28
C PHE A 213 2.17 22.72 49.94
N VAL A 214 2.36 21.53 49.35
CA VAL A 214 2.76 21.35 47.96
C VAL A 214 1.51 21.12 47.16
N ILE A 215 1.36 21.83 46.05
CA ILE A 215 0.25 21.60 45.12
C ILE A 215 0.75 20.69 43.99
N VAL A 216 0.12 19.53 43.82
CA VAL A 216 0.36 18.62 42.71
C VAL A 216 -0.79 18.72 41.70
N ALA A 217 -0.50 18.51 40.44
CA ALA A 217 -1.50 18.48 39.38
C ALA A 217 -1.53 17.09 38.75
N THR A 218 -2.71 16.50 38.58
CA THR A 218 -2.87 15.16 38.06
C THR A 218 -4.08 15.05 37.12
N THR A 219 -3.96 14.22 36.10
CA THR A 219 -5.09 13.79 35.25
C THR A 219 -5.78 12.52 35.78
N ARG A 220 -5.21 11.89 36.83
CA ARG A 220 -5.66 10.62 37.40
C ARG A 220 -5.81 10.66 38.92
N PRO A 221 -6.80 11.39 39.46
CA PRO A 221 -7.00 11.51 40.91
C PRO A 221 -7.24 10.16 41.62
N GLU A 222 -7.81 9.19 40.93
CA GLU A 222 -8.07 7.84 41.46
C GLU A 222 -6.82 7.08 41.87
N THR A 223 -5.68 7.36 41.23
CA THR A 223 -4.43 6.67 41.53
C THR A 223 -3.70 7.31 42.75
N MET A 224 -4.03 8.52 43.14
CA MET A 224 -3.35 9.24 44.23
C MET A 224 -3.38 8.50 45.56
N LEU A 225 -4.36 7.62 45.78
CA LEU A 225 -4.42 6.82 47.01
C LEU A 225 -3.20 5.89 47.18
N GLY A 226 -2.50 5.58 46.09
CA GLY A 226 -1.26 4.80 46.08
C GLY A 226 0.01 5.64 46.02
N ASP A 227 -0.06 6.96 46.24
CA ASP A 227 1.12 7.82 46.17
C ASP A 227 2.14 7.48 47.30
N THR A 228 3.41 7.46 46.89
CA THR A 228 4.50 7.11 47.80
C THR A 228 5.60 8.19 47.84
N GLY A 229 5.42 9.26 47.08
CA GLY A 229 6.29 10.41 47.08
C GLY A 229 5.74 11.58 46.30
N VAL A 230 6.37 12.72 46.40
CA VAL A 230 6.22 13.89 45.54
C VAL A 230 7.59 14.23 44.99
N ALA A 231 7.70 14.33 43.67
CA ALA A 231 8.95 14.73 43.01
C ALA A 231 8.91 16.17 42.56
N VAL A 232 10.07 16.86 42.70
CA VAL A 232 10.30 18.22 42.22
C VAL A 232 11.63 18.25 41.46
N HIS A 233 11.79 19.21 40.56
CA HIS A 233 13.08 19.35 39.87
C HIS A 233 14.16 19.88 40.85
N PRO A 234 15.40 19.33 40.83
CA PRO A 234 16.46 19.76 41.77
C PRO A 234 16.81 21.25 41.70
N ASP A 235 16.66 21.88 40.52
CA ASP A 235 16.93 23.30 40.29
C ASP A 235 15.69 24.20 40.43
N ASP A 236 14.58 23.69 40.96
CA ASP A 236 13.38 24.50 41.17
C ASP A 236 13.42 25.22 42.51
N GLU A 237 13.71 26.51 42.47
CA GLU A 237 13.83 27.34 43.65
C GLU A 237 12.55 27.40 44.53
N ARG A 238 11.38 27.12 43.93
CA ARG A 238 10.08 27.10 44.65
C ARG A 238 9.99 25.99 45.70
N TYR A 239 10.69 24.88 45.45
CA TYR A 239 10.60 23.69 46.27
C TYR A 239 11.92 23.26 46.93
N LYS A 240 13.01 23.96 46.67
CA LYS A 240 14.35 23.62 47.14
C LYS A 240 14.43 23.38 48.64
N ASP A 241 13.75 24.22 49.43
CA ASP A 241 13.70 24.08 50.88
C ASP A 241 12.79 22.98 51.41
N LEU A 242 12.02 22.37 50.51
CA LEU A 242 11.06 21.29 50.82
C LEU A 242 11.60 19.91 50.49
N VAL A 243 12.67 19.80 49.70
CA VAL A 243 13.31 18.53 49.38
C VAL A 243 13.81 17.87 50.66
N GLY A 244 13.47 16.56 50.81
CA GLY A 244 13.79 15.79 52.00
C GLY A 244 12.80 15.95 53.16
N LYS A 245 11.84 16.89 53.06
CA LYS A 245 10.68 16.95 53.98
C LYS A 245 9.58 15.95 53.57
N THR A 246 8.56 15.91 54.40
CA THR A 246 7.42 14.98 54.22
C THR A 246 6.13 15.74 54.03
N VAL A 247 5.28 15.29 53.16
CA VAL A 247 3.89 15.75 53.04
C VAL A 247 2.92 14.69 53.52
N ILE A 248 1.69 15.12 53.84
CA ILE A 248 0.60 14.24 54.24
C ILE A 248 -0.27 14.01 53.01
N LEU A 249 -0.38 12.75 52.56
CA LEU A 249 -1.25 12.36 51.48
C LEU A 249 -2.72 12.54 51.90
N PRO A 250 -3.52 13.36 51.23
CA PRO A 250 -4.94 13.52 51.52
C PRO A 250 -5.71 12.18 51.47
N ILE A 251 -6.80 12.07 52.21
CA ILE A 251 -7.63 10.86 52.31
C ILE A 251 -6.93 9.73 53.06
N MET A 252 -5.69 9.41 52.70
CA MET A 252 -4.91 8.31 53.27
C MET A 252 -4.26 8.66 54.61
N ASN A 253 -4.04 9.95 54.89
CA ASN A 253 -3.28 10.45 56.05
C ASN A 253 -1.90 9.83 56.21
N LYS A 254 -1.31 9.39 55.09
CA LYS A 254 0.00 8.74 55.03
C LYS A 254 1.09 9.80 54.80
N GLU A 255 2.21 9.64 55.49
CA GLU A 255 3.40 10.47 55.29
C GLU A 255 4.19 9.97 54.08
N ILE A 256 4.47 10.86 53.12
CA ILE A 256 5.26 10.55 51.90
C ILE A 256 6.35 11.61 51.71
N PRO A 257 7.57 11.23 51.28
CA PRO A 257 8.70 12.15 51.11
C PRO A 257 8.57 13.06 49.89
N ILE A 258 9.18 14.24 49.97
CA ILE A 258 9.47 15.07 48.80
C ILE A 258 10.88 14.76 48.34
N ILE A 259 11.02 14.33 47.09
CA ILE A 259 12.29 13.98 46.45
C ILE A 259 12.63 14.93 45.33
N ALA A 260 13.93 15.04 44.98
CA ALA A 260 14.40 15.77 43.82
C ALA A 260 14.73 14.80 42.67
N ASP A 261 14.19 15.04 41.50
CA ASP A 261 14.52 14.26 40.32
C ASP A 261 14.42 15.09 39.02
N GLU A 262 15.38 14.88 38.10
CA GLU A 262 15.54 15.65 36.86
C GLU A 262 14.43 15.39 35.84
N PHE A 263 13.65 14.30 35.94
CA PHE A 263 12.56 14.02 35.02
C PHE A 263 11.36 14.98 35.17
N VAL A 264 11.28 15.72 36.26
CA VAL A 264 10.21 16.68 36.53
C VAL A 264 10.40 17.95 35.72
N GLU A 265 9.37 18.31 34.95
CA GLU A 265 9.35 19.56 34.19
C GLU A 265 8.88 20.73 35.06
N LYS A 266 9.76 21.70 35.30
CA LYS A 266 9.50 22.87 36.19
C LYS A 266 8.30 23.71 35.74
N GLU A 267 8.10 23.84 34.43
CA GLU A 267 7.08 24.70 33.84
C GLU A 267 5.75 23.98 33.59
N PHE A 268 5.70 22.68 33.81
CA PHE A 268 4.47 21.90 33.61
C PHE A 268 3.63 21.84 34.90
N GLY A 269 2.36 22.17 34.79
CA GLY A 269 1.44 22.16 35.92
C GLY A 269 1.90 23.05 37.08
N THR A 270 2.23 22.45 38.22
CA THR A 270 2.76 23.13 39.41
C THR A 270 4.27 23.00 39.55
N GLY A 271 4.93 22.21 38.70
CA GLY A 271 6.33 21.82 38.85
C GLY A 271 6.57 20.79 39.97
N ALA A 272 5.52 20.29 40.61
CA ALA A 272 5.57 19.21 41.57
C ALA A 272 4.68 18.05 41.08
N VAL A 273 5.25 16.87 41.02
CA VAL A 273 4.62 15.66 40.48
C VAL A 273 4.36 14.67 41.60
N LYS A 274 3.13 14.21 41.75
CA LYS A 274 2.82 13.08 42.63
C LYS A 274 3.40 11.80 42.06
N LEU A 275 3.90 10.91 42.88
CA LEU A 275 4.43 9.62 42.43
C LEU A 275 3.56 8.48 42.87
N THR A 276 2.93 7.83 41.84
CA THR A 276 2.17 6.59 42.00
C THR A 276 2.87 5.45 41.24
N PRO A 277 3.91 4.87 41.79
CA PRO A 277 4.81 3.96 41.07
C PRO A 277 4.14 2.69 40.51
N ALA A 278 2.97 2.31 40.99
CA ALA A 278 2.23 1.16 40.48
C ALA A 278 1.44 1.43 39.19
N HIS A 279 1.26 2.73 38.81
CA HIS A 279 0.30 3.14 37.78
C HIS A 279 0.84 4.18 36.77
N ASP A 280 2.13 4.47 36.83
CA ASP A 280 2.82 5.31 35.85
C ASP A 280 4.26 4.83 35.64
N PRO A 281 4.73 4.71 34.38
CA PRO A 281 6.07 4.21 34.07
C PRO A 281 7.21 5.11 34.59
N ASN A 282 7.04 6.44 34.53
CA ASN A 282 8.04 7.39 35.02
C ASN A 282 8.12 7.37 36.52
N ASP A 283 6.96 7.33 37.19
CA ASP A 283 6.87 7.19 38.65
C ASP A 283 7.49 5.89 39.12
N TYR A 284 7.32 4.79 38.36
CA TYR A 284 7.95 3.49 38.64
C TYR A 284 9.47 3.56 38.59
N GLN A 285 10.05 4.20 37.59
CA GLN A 285 11.52 4.40 37.51
C GLN A 285 12.03 5.28 38.62
N ALA A 286 11.32 6.38 38.94
CA ALA A 286 11.67 7.24 40.07
C ALA A 286 11.61 6.46 41.39
N ALA A 287 10.62 5.62 41.59
CA ALA A 287 10.52 4.79 42.80
C ALA A 287 11.67 3.82 42.94
N LEU A 288 12.10 3.16 41.85
CA LEU A 288 13.29 2.28 41.89
C LEU A 288 14.55 3.04 42.21
N LYS A 289 14.75 4.24 41.64
CA LYS A 289 15.91 5.10 41.85
C LYS A 289 15.98 5.63 43.31
N HIS A 290 14.83 6.01 43.86
CA HIS A 290 14.72 6.59 45.20
C HIS A 290 14.26 5.61 46.27
N ASN A 291 14.14 4.32 45.93
CA ASN A 291 13.74 3.25 46.85
C ASN A 291 12.39 3.53 47.56
N LEU A 292 11.39 4.01 46.78
CA LEU A 292 10.04 4.26 47.29
C LEU A 292 9.19 2.96 47.23
N GLU A 293 8.15 2.92 48.05
CA GLU A 293 7.19 1.84 48.04
C GLU A 293 6.38 1.85 46.72
N ILE A 294 5.93 0.66 46.28
CA ILE A 294 5.10 0.50 45.13
C ILE A 294 3.75 -0.08 45.60
N ILE A 295 2.72 0.75 45.58
CA ILE A 295 1.39 0.44 46.14
C ILE A 295 0.35 0.47 45.03
N PRO A 296 -0.16 -0.72 44.59
CA PRO A 296 -1.25 -0.78 43.62
C PRO A 296 -2.57 -0.32 44.25
N VAL A 297 -3.37 0.44 43.51
CA VAL A 297 -4.72 0.87 43.92
C VAL A 297 -5.81 0.06 43.22
N PHE A 298 -5.50 -0.70 42.20
CA PHE A 298 -6.43 -1.57 41.47
C PHE A 298 -6.14 -3.04 41.78
N ASP A 299 -7.17 -3.87 41.68
CA ASP A 299 -7.07 -5.32 41.65
C ASP A 299 -6.81 -5.86 40.23
N GLU A 300 -6.86 -7.18 40.06
CA GLU A 300 -6.61 -7.85 38.77
C GLU A 300 -7.68 -7.57 37.71
N GLU A 301 -8.87 -7.12 38.13
CA GLU A 301 -9.96 -6.69 37.23
C GLU A 301 -9.96 -5.18 36.95
N PHE A 302 -8.93 -4.46 37.39
CA PHE A 302 -8.81 -2.98 37.31
C PHE A 302 -9.93 -2.22 38.00
N LYS A 303 -10.51 -2.83 39.05
CA LYS A 303 -11.39 -2.18 40.03
C LYS A 303 -10.58 -1.73 41.24
N MET A 304 -11.08 -0.74 41.94
CA MET A 304 -10.45 -0.27 43.18
C MET A 304 -10.28 -1.44 44.15
N ASN A 305 -9.06 -1.63 44.67
CA ASN A 305 -8.75 -2.71 45.60
C ASN A 305 -9.12 -2.41 47.05
N ASN A 306 -8.60 -3.18 48.04
CA ASN A 306 -8.85 -3.00 49.45
C ASN A 306 -8.11 -1.82 50.13
N LEU A 307 -7.33 -1.06 49.41
CA LEU A 307 -6.50 0.00 49.99
C LEU A 307 -7.36 1.05 50.74
N VAL A 308 -8.51 1.40 50.16
CA VAL A 308 -9.54 2.20 50.80
C VAL A 308 -10.87 1.45 50.70
N PRO A 309 -11.35 0.88 51.83
CA PRO A 309 -12.55 0.04 51.82
C PRO A 309 -13.79 0.69 51.21
N GLU A 310 -13.92 1.99 51.32
CA GLU A 310 -15.02 2.80 50.81
C GLU A 310 -15.14 2.73 49.27
N TYR A 311 -14.01 2.59 48.57
CA TYR A 311 -13.95 2.55 47.11
C TYR A 311 -13.81 1.14 46.56
N LYS A 312 -13.66 0.12 47.40
CA LYS A 312 -13.47 -1.27 46.99
C LYS A 312 -14.48 -1.77 45.96
N GLY A 313 -13.98 -2.32 44.84
CA GLY A 313 -14.78 -2.90 43.77
C GLY A 313 -15.43 -1.86 42.83
N MET A 314 -15.19 -0.57 43.05
CA MET A 314 -15.67 0.48 42.15
C MET A 314 -14.85 0.48 40.85
N ASP A 315 -15.52 0.84 39.75
CA ASP A 315 -14.83 1.23 38.51
C ASP A 315 -13.92 2.45 38.75
N MET A 316 -12.82 2.52 38.04
CA MET A 316 -11.83 3.61 38.23
C MET A 316 -12.39 5.00 37.95
N TYR A 317 -13.30 5.15 37.00
CA TYR A 317 -13.89 6.44 36.65
C TYR A 317 -14.93 6.86 37.70
N GLU A 318 -15.73 5.89 38.18
CA GLU A 318 -16.66 6.15 39.30
C GLU A 318 -15.89 6.54 40.57
N ALA A 319 -14.79 5.83 40.85
CA ALA A 319 -13.93 6.16 41.98
C ALA A 319 -13.31 7.55 41.85
N ARG A 320 -12.87 7.93 40.65
CA ARG A 320 -12.34 9.28 40.36
C ARG A 320 -13.30 10.37 40.74
N GLU A 321 -14.56 10.28 40.33
CA GLU A 321 -15.57 11.27 40.64
C GLU A 321 -15.75 11.42 42.18
N LYS A 322 -15.89 10.29 42.89
CA LYS A 322 -16.07 10.26 44.34
C LYS A 322 -14.85 10.80 45.11
N ILE A 323 -13.64 10.49 44.64
CA ILE A 323 -12.41 10.99 45.23
C ILE A 323 -12.31 12.50 45.03
N VAL A 324 -12.62 13.03 43.85
CA VAL A 324 -12.62 14.46 43.57
C VAL A 324 -13.65 15.20 44.45
N GLU A 325 -14.85 14.67 44.56
CA GLU A 325 -15.87 15.22 45.47
C GLU A 325 -15.40 15.27 46.93
N ARG A 326 -14.76 14.21 47.41
CA ARG A 326 -14.20 14.15 48.77
C ARG A 326 -13.06 15.14 48.96
N LEU A 327 -12.14 15.23 48.00
CA LEU A 327 -11.04 16.22 48.05
C LEU A 327 -11.59 17.66 48.07
N GLN A 328 -12.67 17.95 47.36
CA GLN A 328 -13.34 19.24 47.40
C GLN A 328 -13.98 19.50 48.73
N LYS A 329 -14.73 18.53 49.28
CA LYS A 329 -15.40 18.65 50.60
C LYS A 329 -14.39 18.82 51.74
N GLU A 330 -13.27 18.12 51.71
CA GLU A 330 -12.20 18.21 52.70
C GLU A 330 -11.29 19.42 52.47
N GLY A 331 -11.48 20.18 51.41
CA GLY A 331 -10.73 21.43 51.12
C GLY A 331 -9.33 21.19 50.55
N TYR A 332 -9.04 20.01 50.04
CA TYR A 332 -7.75 19.70 49.39
C TYR A 332 -7.73 20.06 47.91
N LEU A 333 -8.86 20.08 47.24
CA LEU A 333 -8.93 20.45 45.83
C LEU A 333 -8.80 21.97 45.67
N VAL A 334 -7.83 22.42 44.92
CA VAL A 334 -7.51 23.83 44.70
C VAL A 334 -8.17 24.38 43.42
N LYS A 335 -8.08 23.62 42.33
CA LYS A 335 -8.51 24.05 41.02
C LYS A 335 -8.78 22.82 40.15
N ILE A 336 -9.70 22.94 39.20
CA ILE A 336 -9.89 22.03 38.08
C ILE A 336 -9.64 22.83 36.79
N GLU A 337 -8.81 22.33 35.94
CA GLU A 337 -8.41 22.97 34.69
C GLU A 337 -8.69 22.04 33.52
N ASP A 338 -9.32 22.53 32.43
CA ASP A 338 -9.52 21.77 31.22
C ASP A 338 -8.16 21.47 30.59
N TYR A 339 -7.94 20.21 30.23
CA TYR A 339 -6.67 19.72 29.70
C TYR A 339 -6.92 18.69 28.61
N THR A 340 -6.02 18.66 27.64
CA THR A 340 -6.01 17.61 26.59
C THR A 340 -4.68 16.89 26.64
N HIS A 341 -4.71 15.58 26.67
CA HIS A 341 -3.51 14.77 26.71
C HIS A 341 -3.59 13.54 25.80
N ASN A 342 -2.43 13.00 25.46
CA ASN A 342 -2.33 11.78 24.73
C ASN A 342 -2.58 10.58 25.65
N VAL A 343 -3.59 9.76 25.30
CA VAL A 343 -3.97 8.55 26.03
C VAL A 343 -3.57 7.33 25.21
N GLY A 344 -2.86 6.40 25.81
CA GLY A 344 -2.54 5.13 25.18
C GLY A 344 -3.78 4.26 25.02
N LYS A 345 -4.01 3.80 23.79
CA LYS A 345 -5.11 2.92 23.41
C LYS A 345 -4.59 1.58 22.94
N CYS A 346 -5.35 0.55 23.20
CA CYS A 346 -5.10 -0.75 22.62
C CYS A 346 -5.37 -0.71 21.11
N TYR A 347 -4.37 -1.01 20.30
CA TYR A 347 -4.49 -1.00 18.83
C TYR A 347 -5.59 -1.92 18.26
N ARG A 348 -6.13 -2.84 19.08
CA ARG A 348 -7.17 -3.80 18.67
C ARG A 348 -8.57 -3.42 19.06
N CYS A 349 -8.77 -3.01 20.31
CA CYS A 349 -10.10 -2.70 20.84
C CYS A 349 -10.34 -1.22 21.09
N HIS A 350 -9.32 -0.37 20.92
CA HIS A 350 -9.31 1.09 21.13
C HIS A 350 -9.70 1.51 22.55
N HIS A 351 -9.73 0.57 23.52
CA HIS A 351 -9.88 0.90 24.92
C HIS A 351 -8.57 1.43 25.51
N THR A 352 -8.68 2.27 26.51
CA THR A 352 -7.53 2.80 27.24
C THR A 352 -6.73 1.66 27.86
N ILE A 353 -5.43 1.70 27.68
CA ILE A 353 -4.50 0.78 28.33
C ILE A 353 -4.10 1.30 29.70
N GLU A 354 -3.78 0.41 30.61
CA GLU A 354 -3.36 0.73 31.96
C GLU A 354 -1.94 0.22 32.22
N PRO A 355 -1.04 1.06 32.77
CA PRO A 355 0.22 0.58 33.32
C PRO A 355 -0.04 -0.39 34.46
N HIS A 356 0.53 -1.59 34.40
CA HIS A 356 0.30 -2.66 35.35
C HIS A 356 1.60 -3.39 35.69
N ILE A 357 1.83 -3.66 36.97
CA ILE A 357 3.01 -4.42 37.40
C ILE A 357 2.64 -5.89 37.45
N SER A 358 3.20 -6.65 36.53
CA SER A 358 2.92 -8.07 36.38
C SER A 358 4.20 -8.87 36.15
N GLU A 359 4.14 -10.15 36.50
CA GLU A 359 5.22 -11.09 36.21
C GLU A 359 4.99 -11.69 34.81
N GLN A 360 5.85 -11.34 33.85
CA GLN A 360 5.72 -11.69 32.46
C GLN A 360 7.02 -12.29 31.92
N TRP A 361 6.95 -12.91 30.75
CA TRP A 361 8.11 -13.35 29.99
C TRP A 361 8.60 -12.24 29.05
N PHE A 362 9.91 -12.01 29.06
CA PHE A 362 10.57 -10.95 28.27
C PHE A 362 11.72 -11.50 27.47
N VAL A 363 11.95 -10.87 26.29
CA VAL A 363 13.19 -11.01 25.52
C VAL A 363 14.06 -9.79 25.76
N LYS A 364 15.34 -10.01 26.09
CA LYS A 364 16.37 -8.95 26.14
C LYS A 364 16.69 -8.51 24.73
N MET A 365 16.34 -7.28 24.40
CA MET A 365 16.40 -6.81 23.02
C MET A 365 17.74 -6.20 22.63
N GLU A 366 18.47 -5.56 23.54
CA GLU A 366 19.73 -4.87 23.24
C GLU A 366 20.74 -5.76 22.49
N PRO A 367 21.04 -7.01 22.91
CA PRO A 367 21.97 -7.88 22.18
C PRO A 367 21.50 -8.28 20.79
N LEU A 368 20.19 -8.37 20.59
CA LEU A 368 19.58 -8.74 19.29
C LEU A 368 19.48 -7.55 18.34
N ALA A 369 19.29 -6.35 18.87
CA ALA A 369 19.14 -5.13 18.09
C ALA A 369 20.45 -4.69 17.41
N LYS A 370 21.59 -4.80 18.09
CA LYS A 370 22.87 -4.34 17.57
C LYS A 370 23.26 -4.97 16.22
N PRO A 371 23.24 -6.31 16.06
CA PRO A 371 23.52 -6.95 14.75
C PRO A 371 22.49 -6.58 13.69
N ALA A 372 21.22 -6.40 14.08
CA ALA A 372 20.14 -6.05 13.18
C ALA A 372 20.26 -4.63 12.62
N ILE A 373 20.65 -3.66 13.46
CA ILE A 373 20.99 -2.29 13.04
C ILE A 373 22.16 -2.32 12.03
N GLU A 374 23.20 -3.07 12.33
CA GLU A 374 24.38 -3.15 11.49
C GLU A 374 24.08 -3.82 10.13
N ALA A 375 23.17 -4.80 10.08
CA ALA A 375 22.77 -5.43 8.83
C ALA A 375 22.12 -4.45 7.84
N VAL A 376 21.32 -3.50 8.33
CA VAL A 376 20.72 -2.45 7.50
C VAL A 376 21.77 -1.38 7.16
N ARG A 377 22.59 -0.96 8.14
CA ARG A 377 23.62 0.06 7.94
C ARG A 377 24.66 -0.33 6.90
N THR A 378 25.00 -1.61 6.81
CA THR A 378 25.96 -2.16 5.84
C THR A 378 25.35 -2.56 4.51
N GLY A 379 24.05 -2.33 4.31
CA GLY A 379 23.35 -2.67 3.06
C GLY A 379 23.14 -4.18 2.84
N LYS A 380 23.28 -5.02 3.87
CA LYS A 380 22.87 -6.43 3.77
C LYS A 380 21.36 -6.60 3.66
N VAL A 381 20.63 -5.66 4.24
CA VAL A 381 19.19 -5.47 4.07
C VAL A 381 18.95 -4.03 3.62
N GLU A 382 18.32 -3.86 2.47
CA GLU A 382 18.04 -2.55 1.88
C GLU A 382 16.55 -2.25 1.92
N PHE A 383 16.15 -1.08 2.42
CA PHE A 383 14.78 -0.58 2.31
C PHE A 383 14.54 0.14 0.98
N VAL A 384 13.45 -0.17 0.32
CA VAL A 384 13.02 0.50 -0.90
C VAL A 384 11.62 1.10 -0.66
N PRO A 385 11.46 2.41 -0.62
CA PRO A 385 12.51 3.44 -0.70
C PRO A 385 13.33 3.57 0.60
N GLU A 386 14.57 4.01 0.47
CA GLU A 386 15.56 4.13 1.54
C GLU A 386 15.06 4.95 2.74
N ARG A 387 14.20 5.95 2.50
CA ARG A 387 13.69 6.83 3.60
C ARG A 387 13.06 6.09 4.77
N PHE A 388 12.63 4.84 4.61
CA PHE A 388 12.03 4.03 5.65
C PHE A 388 13.04 3.39 6.61
N ASP A 389 14.32 3.41 6.29
CA ASP A 389 15.40 3.01 7.19
C ASP A 389 15.43 3.86 8.47
N LYS A 390 15.08 5.16 8.37
CA LYS A 390 14.98 6.08 9.51
C LYS A 390 13.95 5.64 10.54
N ILE A 391 12.80 5.13 10.08
CA ILE A 391 11.76 4.59 10.98
C ILE A 391 12.30 3.35 11.68
N TYR A 392 12.97 2.47 10.94
CA TYR A 392 13.61 1.28 11.48
C TYR A 392 14.67 1.63 12.53
N TYR A 393 15.62 2.55 12.25
CA TYR A 393 16.65 2.94 13.19
C TYR A 393 16.09 3.60 14.44
N ASN A 394 15.15 4.52 14.29
CA ASN A 394 14.55 5.21 15.43
C ASN A 394 13.93 4.22 16.44
N TRP A 395 13.29 3.18 15.94
CA TRP A 395 12.71 2.15 16.79
C TRP A 395 13.78 1.22 17.38
N MET A 396 14.72 0.74 16.57
CA MET A 396 15.73 -0.23 16.98
C MET A 396 16.77 0.35 17.96
N GLU A 397 17.12 1.62 17.82
CA GLU A 397 18.09 2.29 18.71
C GLU A 397 17.49 2.58 20.09
N ASN A 398 16.16 2.68 20.21
CA ASN A 398 15.44 2.93 21.45
C ASN A 398 14.66 1.71 21.97
N ILE A 399 14.96 0.53 21.45
CA ILE A 399 14.17 -0.68 21.73
C ILE A 399 14.28 -1.08 23.20
N GLN A 400 13.13 -1.37 23.81
CA GLN A 400 13.03 -1.91 25.17
C GLN A 400 12.88 -3.43 25.13
N ASP A 401 13.07 -4.08 26.30
CA ASP A 401 12.82 -5.51 26.41
C ASP A 401 11.38 -5.85 26.02
N TRP A 402 11.23 -6.83 25.17
CA TRP A 402 9.95 -7.20 24.57
C TRP A 402 9.17 -8.17 25.48
N CYS A 403 8.01 -7.73 25.99
CA CYS A 403 7.06 -8.61 26.67
C CYS A 403 6.40 -9.57 25.67
N ILE A 404 6.65 -10.87 25.82
CA ILE A 404 6.22 -11.90 24.86
C ILE A 404 5.08 -12.78 25.36
N SER A 405 4.70 -12.72 26.63
CA SER A 405 3.57 -13.51 27.16
C SER A 405 2.23 -12.79 26.97
N ARG A 406 1.20 -13.54 26.67
CA ARG A 406 -0.18 -13.08 26.52
C ARG A 406 -1.11 -14.03 27.29
N GLN A 407 -2.06 -13.47 28.03
CA GLN A 407 -3.06 -14.20 28.82
C GLN A 407 -4.22 -14.66 27.94
N LEU A 408 -3.88 -15.36 26.87
CA LEU A 408 -4.81 -15.87 25.85
C LEU A 408 -4.78 -17.40 25.82
N TRP A 409 -5.82 -17.99 25.22
CA TRP A 409 -5.85 -19.43 24.95
C TRP A 409 -5.46 -19.77 23.51
N TRP A 410 -5.75 -18.87 22.57
CA TRP A 410 -5.41 -19.03 21.17
C TRP A 410 -4.01 -18.48 20.84
N GLY A 411 -3.08 -19.38 20.56
CA GLY A 411 -1.70 -19.08 20.23
C GLY A 411 -0.74 -20.17 20.64
N HIS A 412 0.55 -19.93 20.46
CA HIS A 412 1.62 -20.85 20.88
C HIS A 412 1.77 -20.82 22.39
N ARG A 413 1.38 -21.87 23.07
CA ARG A 413 1.52 -21.99 24.52
C ARG A 413 2.99 -21.99 24.92
N ILE A 414 3.34 -21.21 25.93
CA ILE A 414 4.73 -21.08 26.41
C ILE A 414 5.25 -22.44 26.87
N PRO A 415 6.43 -22.89 26.37
CA PRO A 415 7.00 -24.21 26.67
C PRO A 415 7.78 -24.18 27.99
N ALA A 416 7.17 -23.70 29.06
CA ALA A 416 7.71 -23.64 30.41
C ALA A 416 6.79 -24.44 31.37
N TYR A 417 7.40 -25.19 32.24
CA TYR A 417 6.70 -26.11 33.17
C TYR A 417 7.15 -25.83 34.58
N TYR A 418 6.20 -25.65 35.50
CA TYR A 418 6.42 -25.35 36.91
C TYR A 418 6.25 -26.57 37.75
N CYS A 419 7.29 -26.96 38.49
CA CYS A 419 7.17 -28.01 39.47
C CYS A 419 6.35 -27.57 40.69
N GLN A 420 5.19 -28.14 40.86
CA GLN A 420 4.27 -27.80 41.96
C GLN A 420 4.81 -28.22 43.36
N LYS A 421 5.93 -28.98 43.41
CA LYS A 421 6.55 -29.40 44.65
C LYS A 421 7.71 -28.53 45.10
N CYS A 422 8.57 -28.06 44.19
CA CYS A 422 9.80 -27.34 44.56
C CYS A 422 9.91 -25.99 43.89
N GLY A 423 8.95 -25.57 43.04
CA GLY A 423 8.96 -24.27 42.35
C GLY A 423 9.93 -24.17 41.18
N GLU A 424 10.62 -25.26 40.82
CA GLU A 424 11.56 -25.24 39.70
C GLU A 424 10.83 -24.97 38.38
N VAL A 425 11.45 -24.12 37.52
CA VAL A 425 10.97 -23.82 36.19
C VAL A 425 11.78 -24.64 35.17
N ILE A 426 11.10 -25.43 34.36
CA ILE A 426 11.70 -26.29 33.35
C ILE A 426 11.25 -25.76 31.99
N VAL A 427 12.17 -25.28 31.17
CA VAL A 427 11.89 -24.89 29.79
C VAL A 427 12.33 -25.99 28.85
N SER A 428 11.38 -26.52 28.07
CA SER A 428 11.60 -27.71 27.24
C SER A 428 10.67 -27.72 26.06
N LYS A 429 11.16 -28.21 24.91
CA LYS A 429 10.36 -28.40 23.68
C LYS A 429 9.24 -29.43 23.89
N GLU A 430 9.57 -30.49 24.58
CA GLU A 430 8.65 -31.58 24.92
C GLU A 430 8.21 -31.46 26.37
N GLU A 431 7.02 -31.97 26.64
CA GLU A 431 6.51 -32.01 28.00
C GLU A 431 7.40 -32.91 28.89
N PRO A 432 8.01 -32.33 29.93
CA PRO A 432 8.88 -33.12 30.82
C PRO A 432 8.06 -34.08 31.67
N HIS A 433 8.49 -35.33 31.76
CA HIS A 433 7.81 -36.35 32.58
C HIS A 433 8.03 -36.17 34.08
N LYS A 434 9.11 -35.48 34.47
CA LYS A 434 9.47 -35.27 35.89
C LYS A 434 10.33 -34.04 36.07
N CYS A 435 10.25 -33.44 37.23
CA CYS A 435 11.09 -32.30 37.61
C CYS A 435 12.57 -32.72 37.65
N THR A 436 13.40 -31.93 36.99
CA THR A 436 14.86 -32.15 36.91
C THR A 436 15.55 -31.99 38.26
N LYS A 437 14.96 -31.21 39.18
CA LYS A 437 15.55 -30.92 40.51
C LYS A 437 15.08 -31.88 41.61
N CYS A 438 13.79 -32.18 41.69
CA CYS A 438 13.23 -32.97 42.80
C CYS A 438 12.56 -34.27 42.36
N GLY A 439 12.53 -34.59 41.06
CA GLY A 439 11.95 -35.82 40.54
C GLY A 439 10.41 -35.91 40.59
N SER A 440 9.71 -34.88 41.05
CA SER A 440 8.23 -34.84 41.07
C SER A 440 7.63 -34.88 39.67
N THR A 441 6.55 -35.63 39.50
CA THR A 441 5.76 -35.68 38.26
C THR A 441 4.64 -34.63 38.22
N ASN A 442 4.42 -33.88 39.33
CA ASN A 442 3.42 -32.84 39.40
C ASN A 442 3.98 -31.54 38.77
N LEU A 443 3.84 -31.45 37.47
CA LEU A 443 4.26 -30.34 36.67
C LEU A 443 3.05 -29.65 36.06
N LYS A 444 3.06 -28.32 36.03
CA LYS A 444 2.03 -27.49 35.37
C LYS A 444 2.69 -26.64 34.28
N GLN A 445 2.22 -26.80 33.04
CA GLN A 445 2.68 -25.92 31.95
C GLN A 445 2.15 -24.51 32.18
N ASP A 446 2.94 -23.51 31.77
CA ASP A 446 2.53 -22.10 31.74
C ASP A 446 1.19 -21.97 31.00
N GLU A 447 0.29 -21.13 31.52
CA GLU A 447 -1.04 -20.94 30.92
C GLU A 447 -1.05 -19.92 29.79
N ASP A 448 -0.04 -19.05 29.76
CA ASP A 448 0.07 -17.99 28.78
C ASP A 448 0.49 -18.52 27.42
N THR A 449 0.17 -17.77 26.39
CA THR A 449 0.62 -17.96 25.02
C THR A 449 1.65 -16.88 24.63
N LEU A 450 2.41 -17.14 23.60
CA LEU A 450 3.34 -16.18 23.03
C LEU A 450 2.62 -15.11 22.20
N ASP A 451 3.16 -13.92 22.18
CA ASP A 451 2.80 -12.86 21.26
C ASP A 451 2.83 -13.38 19.82
N THR A 452 1.82 -13.02 19.00
CA THR A 452 1.73 -13.44 17.60
C THR A 452 2.99 -13.04 16.80
N TRP A 453 3.58 -11.91 17.14
CA TRP A 453 4.80 -11.43 16.49
C TRP A 453 6.04 -12.28 16.78
N PHE A 454 6.01 -13.11 17.82
CA PHE A 454 7.09 -14.06 18.11
C PHE A 454 7.20 -15.15 17.04
N SER A 455 6.08 -15.76 16.67
CA SER A 455 6.03 -16.75 15.59
C SER A 455 6.17 -16.12 14.20
N SER A 456 5.53 -14.97 13.99
CA SER A 456 5.60 -14.25 12.71
C SER A 456 7.02 -13.77 12.38
N ALA A 457 7.86 -13.49 13.38
CA ALA A 457 9.27 -13.14 13.21
C ALA A 457 10.11 -14.26 12.58
N LEU A 458 9.66 -15.51 12.68
CA LEU A 458 10.38 -16.69 12.15
C LEU A 458 9.99 -16.99 10.69
N TRP A 459 8.97 -16.32 10.16
CA TRP A 459 8.31 -16.62 8.90
C TRP A 459 9.26 -16.84 7.72
N PRO A 460 10.30 -16.02 7.45
CA PRO A 460 11.15 -16.20 6.29
C PRO A 460 11.94 -17.50 6.25
N PHE A 461 12.24 -18.10 7.39
CA PHE A 461 13.05 -19.32 7.47
C PHE A 461 12.27 -20.53 7.98
N SER A 462 11.31 -20.35 8.87
CA SER A 462 10.47 -21.45 9.38
C SER A 462 9.55 -22.01 8.30
N THR A 463 9.03 -21.17 7.39
CA THR A 463 8.20 -21.60 6.25
C THR A 463 8.95 -22.51 5.29
N LEU A 464 10.27 -22.40 5.22
CA LEU A 464 11.13 -23.21 4.38
C LEU A 464 11.66 -24.48 5.08
N GLY A 465 11.24 -24.68 6.34
CA GLY A 465 11.50 -25.90 7.10
C GLY A 465 12.56 -25.80 8.21
N TRP A 466 13.14 -24.59 8.46
CA TRP A 466 14.03 -24.42 9.61
C TRP A 466 13.31 -24.82 10.92
N PRO A 467 13.97 -25.48 11.89
CA PRO A 467 15.41 -25.68 12.07
C PRO A 467 16.01 -26.81 11.23
N GLU A 468 15.19 -27.62 10.58
CA GLU A 468 15.68 -28.67 9.71
C GLU A 468 16.37 -28.08 8.47
N GLN A 469 17.40 -28.76 8.00
CA GLN A 469 18.17 -28.38 6.81
C GLN A 469 17.51 -28.94 5.56
N THR A 470 16.25 -28.53 5.31
CA THR A 470 15.48 -28.95 4.14
C THR A 470 16.12 -28.46 2.84
N GLU A 471 15.79 -29.10 1.71
CA GLU A 471 16.23 -28.64 0.38
C GLU A 471 15.70 -27.25 0.05
N ASP A 472 14.46 -26.94 0.46
CA ASP A 472 13.88 -25.63 0.24
C ASP A 472 14.60 -24.54 1.06
N TYR A 473 14.93 -24.82 2.34
CA TYR A 473 15.68 -23.89 3.16
C TYR A 473 17.08 -23.63 2.60
N LYS A 474 17.82 -24.65 2.20
CA LYS A 474 19.17 -24.51 1.65
C LYS A 474 19.23 -23.74 0.34
N TYR A 475 18.16 -23.79 -0.47
CA TYR A 475 18.17 -23.21 -1.80
C TYR A 475 17.46 -21.85 -1.88
N PHE A 476 16.36 -21.68 -1.15
CA PHE A 476 15.52 -20.48 -1.23
C PHE A 476 15.74 -19.46 -0.11
N TYR A 477 16.50 -19.80 0.92
CA TYR A 477 16.85 -18.90 2.02
C TYR A 477 18.30 -18.38 1.86
N PRO A 478 18.60 -17.08 2.12
CA PRO A 478 17.66 -15.97 2.43
C PRO A 478 16.67 -15.69 1.32
N THR A 479 15.47 -15.19 1.70
CA THR A 479 14.49 -14.77 0.69
C THR A 479 14.98 -13.54 -0.07
N SER A 480 14.46 -13.29 -1.25
CA SER A 480 14.99 -12.24 -2.14
C SER A 480 14.44 -10.86 -1.78
N THR A 481 13.15 -10.79 -1.59
CA THR A 481 12.44 -9.53 -1.33
C THR A 481 11.30 -9.78 -0.35
N LEU A 482 11.16 -8.91 0.63
CA LEU A 482 9.97 -8.78 1.44
C LEU A 482 9.16 -7.61 0.90
N VAL A 483 7.86 -7.77 0.73
CA VAL A 483 6.93 -6.68 0.37
C VAL A 483 5.98 -6.49 1.53
N THR A 484 5.78 -5.25 1.99
CA THR A 484 4.90 -4.96 3.12
C THR A 484 4.55 -3.48 3.23
N GLY A 485 3.52 -3.14 3.99
CA GLY A 485 3.18 -1.78 4.36
C GLY A 485 4.19 -1.16 5.35
N TYR A 486 4.30 0.16 5.33
CA TYR A 486 5.19 0.88 6.26
C TYR A 486 4.76 0.79 7.72
N ASP A 487 3.49 0.51 7.97
CA ASP A 487 2.88 0.47 9.31
C ASP A 487 3.31 -0.73 10.15
N ILE A 488 3.93 -1.76 9.53
CA ILE A 488 4.43 -2.94 10.24
C ILE A 488 5.96 -3.11 10.19
N ILE A 489 6.71 -2.04 9.90
CA ILE A 489 8.19 -2.08 9.88
C ILE A 489 8.73 -2.54 11.24
N PHE A 490 8.30 -1.94 12.33
CA PHE A 490 8.77 -2.29 13.68
C PHE A 490 8.06 -3.53 14.24
N PHE A 491 6.82 -3.79 13.83
CA PHE A 491 6.10 -4.98 14.29
C PHE A 491 6.66 -6.27 13.70
N TRP A 492 6.98 -6.26 12.42
CA TRP A 492 7.30 -7.47 11.68
C TRP A 492 8.68 -7.46 11.03
N VAL A 493 9.01 -6.43 10.24
CA VAL A 493 10.29 -6.39 9.51
C VAL A 493 11.48 -6.45 10.45
N ALA A 494 11.51 -5.58 11.47
CA ALA A 494 12.58 -5.52 12.43
C ALA A 494 12.72 -6.83 13.21
N ARG A 495 11.58 -7.43 13.61
CA ARG A 495 11.56 -8.72 14.33
C ARG A 495 12.09 -9.86 13.47
N MET A 496 11.75 -9.91 12.20
CA MET A 496 12.33 -10.91 11.28
C MET A 496 13.84 -10.76 11.14
N ILE A 497 14.35 -9.52 11.05
CA ILE A 497 15.78 -9.29 10.87
C ILE A 497 16.58 -9.77 12.08
N PHE A 498 16.21 -9.36 13.31
CA PHE A 498 16.97 -9.81 14.48
C PHE A 498 16.80 -11.31 14.78
N SER A 499 15.60 -11.87 14.58
CA SER A 499 15.37 -13.30 14.77
C SER A 499 16.17 -14.14 13.78
N ALA A 500 16.19 -13.75 12.52
CA ALA A 500 16.97 -14.47 11.50
C ALA A 500 18.48 -14.43 11.79
N LEU A 501 19.02 -13.27 12.14
CA LEU A 501 20.43 -13.13 12.48
C LEU A 501 20.81 -13.98 13.69
N GLU A 502 19.96 -14.03 14.73
CA GLU A 502 20.21 -14.81 15.94
C GLU A 502 20.18 -16.32 15.67
N HIS A 503 19.20 -16.81 14.91
CA HIS A 503 18.95 -18.24 14.79
C HIS A 503 19.56 -18.88 13.55
N THR A 504 19.77 -18.12 12.47
CA THR A 504 20.34 -18.64 11.22
C THR A 504 21.73 -18.09 10.91
N GLY A 505 22.15 -17.02 11.57
CA GLY A 505 23.40 -16.30 11.27
C GLY A 505 23.36 -15.52 9.96
N GLN A 506 22.20 -15.42 9.30
CA GLN A 506 22.00 -14.75 8.03
C GLN A 506 20.84 -13.78 8.09
N VAL A 507 20.84 -12.78 7.20
CA VAL A 507 19.67 -11.88 7.03
C VAL A 507 18.49 -12.66 6.47
N PRO A 508 17.23 -12.28 6.81
CA PRO A 508 16.05 -13.02 6.34
C PRO A 508 15.73 -12.75 4.87
N PHE A 509 16.08 -11.57 4.37
CA PHE A 509 15.85 -11.09 3.01
C PHE A 509 16.87 -9.99 2.66
N ASN A 510 17.10 -9.79 1.36
CA ASN A 510 18.04 -8.76 0.90
C ASN A 510 17.38 -7.39 0.74
N LYS A 511 16.10 -7.35 0.31
CA LYS A 511 15.37 -6.11 0.07
C LYS A 511 14.03 -6.11 0.80
N VAL A 512 13.65 -4.93 1.27
CA VAL A 512 12.34 -4.66 1.88
C VAL A 512 11.65 -3.61 1.03
N PHE A 513 10.72 -4.05 0.18
CA PHE A 513 9.92 -3.16 -0.64
C PHE A 513 8.70 -2.69 0.14
N ILE A 514 8.71 -1.40 0.48
CA ILE A 514 7.66 -0.77 1.29
C ILE A 514 6.64 -0.11 0.38
N HIS A 515 5.37 -0.43 0.59
CA HIS A 515 4.25 0.26 -0.03
C HIS A 515 3.46 1.09 1.00
N GLY A 516 2.66 2.04 0.49
CA GLY A 516 1.72 2.81 1.30
C GLY A 516 0.42 2.06 1.54
N ILE A 517 -0.49 2.67 2.29
CA ILE A 517 -1.81 2.12 2.56
C ILE A 517 -2.86 2.61 1.56
N VAL A 518 -3.91 1.81 1.37
CA VAL A 518 -5.06 2.21 0.54
C VAL A 518 -6.03 3.01 1.39
N ARG A 519 -6.32 4.24 0.96
CA ARG A 519 -7.25 5.16 1.58
C ARG A 519 -8.52 5.30 0.75
N ASP A 520 -9.62 5.70 1.38
CA ASP A 520 -10.86 6.03 0.66
C ASP A 520 -10.70 7.29 -0.21
N SER A 521 -11.72 7.63 -0.98
CA SER A 521 -11.72 8.81 -1.86
C SER A 521 -11.50 10.14 -1.13
N LEU A 522 -11.82 10.20 0.17
CA LEU A 522 -11.59 11.35 1.04
C LEU A 522 -10.20 11.37 1.70
N GLY A 523 -9.39 10.34 1.47
CA GLY A 523 -8.04 10.21 2.04
C GLY A 523 -8.02 9.61 3.45
N ARG A 524 -9.12 9.07 3.97
CA ARG A 524 -9.19 8.42 5.28
C ARG A 524 -8.74 6.97 5.19
N LYS A 525 -8.10 6.45 6.24
CA LYS A 525 -7.77 5.02 6.33
C LYS A 525 -9.06 4.20 6.24
N MET A 526 -9.05 3.15 5.41
CA MET A 526 -10.19 2.24 5.32
C MET A 526 -10.24 1.36 6.57
N SER A 527 -11.41 1.31 7.22
CA SER A 527 -11.64 0.44 8.36
C SER A 527 -13.08 -0.08 8.38
N LYS A 528 -13.28 -1.21 9.04
CA LYS A 528 -14.63 -1.79 9.22
C LYS A 528 -15.50 -0.89 10.12
N SER A 529 -14.89 -0.23 11.10
CA SER A 529 -15.60 0.68 12.02
C SER A 529 -16.14 1.94 11.33
N LEU A 530 -15.43 2.45 10.32
CA LEU A 530 -15.88 3.59 9.52
C LEU A 530 -16.86 3.20 8.40
N GLY A 531 -17.05 1.91 8.15
CA GLY A 531 -17.93 1.43 7.07
C GLY A 531 -17.47 1.81 5.66
N ASN A 532 -16.20 2.23 5.50
CA ASN A 532 -15.61 2.65 4.23
C ASN A 532 -14.71 1.57 3.60
N GLY A 533 -14.68 0.37 4.19
CA GLY A 533 -13.96 -0.78 3.65
C GLY A 533 -14.61 -1.31 2.38
N ILE A 534 -13.78 -1.63 1.38
CA ILE A 534 -14.23 -2.18 0.08
C ILE A 534 -13.73 -3.61 -0.03
N ASP A 535 -14.64 -4.53 -0.36
CA ASP A 535 -14.30 -5.92 -0.63
C ASP A 535 -13.72 -6.04 -2.06
N PRO A 536 -12.46 -6.49 -2.21
CA PRO A 536 -11.86 -6.69 -3.53
C PRO A 536 -12.67 -7.62 -4.44
N LEU A 537 -13.36 -8.61 -3.88
CA LEU A 537 -14.16 -9.55 -4.67
C LEU A 537 -15.38 -8.90 -5.33
N GLU A 538 -15.99 -7.88 -4.71
CA GLU A 538 -17.06 -7.11 -5.34
C GLU A 538 -16.54 -6.35 -6.56
N ILE A 539 -15.34 -5.80 -6.47
CA ILE A 539 -14.69 -5.13 -7.60
C ILE A 539 -14.36 -6.11 -8.71
N ILE A 540 -13.75 -7.24 -8.37
CA ILE A 540 -13.46 -8.33 -9.33
C ILE A 540 -14.74 -8.79 -10.02
N ALA A 541 -15.82 -8.99 -9.26
CA ALA A 541 -17.10 -9.38 -9.81
C ALA A 541 -17.69 -8.36 -10.79
N LYS A 542 -17.36 -7.09 -10.68
CA LYS A 542 -17.87 -6.02 -11.56
C LYS A 542 -16.96 -5.75 -12.76
N TYR A 543 -15.66 -5.64 -12.55
CA TYR A 543 -14.68 -5.15 -13.52
C TYR A 543 -13.66 -6.19 -13.99
N GLY A 544 -13.55 -7.33 -13.30
CA GLY A 544 -12.50 -8.34 -13.53
C GLY A 544 -11.26 -8.08 -12.67
N THR A 545 -10.47 -9.13 -12.55
CA THR A 545 -9.24 -9.14 -11.74
C THR A 545 -8.18 -8.19 -12.31
N ASP A 546 -7.96 -8.22 -13.61
CA ASP A 546 -6.95 -7.39 -14.28
C ASP A 546 -7.21 -5.89 -14.09
N ALA A 547 -8.48 -5.46 -14.15
CA ALA A 547 -8.84 -4.06 -13.95
C ALA A 547 -8.55 -3.60 -12.52
N LEU A 548 -8.83 -4.44 -11.52
CA LEU A 548 -8.47 -4.15 -10.12
C LEU A 548 -6.96 -4.00 -9.97
N ARG A 549 -6.18 -5.00 -10.40
CA ARG A 549 -4.72 -5.00 -10.28
C ARG A 549 -4.09 -3.80 -10.95
N PHE A 550 -4.49 -3.51 -12.18
CA PHE A 550 -4.01 -2.36 -12.94
C PHE A 550 -4.32 -1.02 -12.23
N SER A 551 -5.54 -0.86 -11.71
CA SER A 551 -5.96 0.38 -11.01
C SER A 551 -5.20 0.63 -9.72
N LEU A 552 -4.74 -0.44 -9.04
CA LEU A 552 -3.95 -0.37 -7.82
C LEU A 552 -2.48 0.01 -8.09
N VAL A 553 -1.96 -0.34 -9.26
CA VAL A 553 -0.54 -0.16 -9.57
C VAL A 553 -0.27 1.08 -10.39
N LEU A 554 -1.20 1.46 -11.28
CA LEU A 554 -1.02 2.58 -12.19
C LEU A 554 -0.79 3.90 -11.42
N GLY A 555 0.39 4.51 -11.63
CA GLY A 555 0.77 5.78 -11.02
C GLY A 555 1.14 5.70 -9.54
N ILE A 556 1.33 4.49 -8.99
CA ILE A 556 1.84 4.32 -7.63
C ILE A 556 3.33 4.67 -7.57
N SER A 557 3.71 5.34 -6.48
CA SER A 557 5.13 5.55 -6.13
C SER A 557 5.45 4.73 -4.88
N PRO A 558 6.64 4.13 -4.78
CA PRO A 558 7.04 3.35 -3.63
C PRO A 558 6.87 4.10 -2.30
N GLY A 559 6.23 3.45 -1.32
CA GLY A 559 6.01 3.97 0.03
C GLY A 559 4.95 5.07 0.17
N ASN A 560 4.26 5.44 -0.90
CA ASN A 560 3.21 6.46 -0.85
C ASN A 560 1.83 5.81 -0.75
N ASP A 561 0.95 6.46 0.04
CA ASP A 561 -0.46 6.06 0.13
C ASP A 561 -1.17 6.26 -1.21
N ILE A 562 -2.13 5.40 -1.50
CA ILE A 562 -2.99 5.52 -2.67
C ILE A 562 -4.45 5.77 -2.25
N ARG A 563 -5.13 6.61 -3.03
CA ARG A 563 -6.57 6.83 -2.88
C ARG A 563 -7.32 5.89 -3.81
N TYR A 564 -8.25 5.16 -3.27
CA TYR A 564 -9.20 4.40 -4.07
C TYR A 564 -10.15 5.37 -4.79
N MET A 565 -10.15 5.27 -6.11
CA MET A 565 -10.98 6.11 -6.99
C MET A 565 -11.71 5.20 -7.99
N PRO A 566 -13.05 5.15 -7.98
CA PRO A 566 -13.82 4.34 -8.92
C PRO A 566 -13.52 4.61 -10.40
N GLU A 567 -13.19 5.87 -10.75
CA GLU A 567 -12.86 6.29 -12.11
C GLU A 567 -11.59 5.60 -12.64
N LYS A 568 -10.64 5.26 -11.76
CA LYS A 568 -9.45 4.50 -12.15
C LYS A 568 -9.81 3.06 -12.57
N LEU A 569 -10.80 2.46 -11.91
CA LEU A 569 -11.28 1.13 -12.29
C LEU A 569 -11.99 1.13 -13.64
N GLU A 570 -12.81 2.13 -13.90
CA GLU A 570 -13.46 2.30 -15.21
C GLU A 570 -12.43 2.52 -16.31
N SER A 571 -11.43 3.34 -16.06
CA SER A 571 -10.32 3.57 -16.99
C SER A 571 -9.52 2.29 -17.26
N ALA A 572 -9.26 1.48 -16.23
CA ALA A 572 -8.58 0.19 -16.35
C ALA A 572 -9.40 -0.81 -17.18
N SER A 573 -10.71 -0.89 -16.94
CA SER A 573 -11.63 -1.73 -17.71
C SER A 573 -11.71 -1.29 -19.17
N ASN A 574 -11.75 0.02 -19.42
CA ASN A 574 -11.74 0.58 -20.77
C ASN A 574 -10.42 0.27 -21.52
N PHE A 575 -9.30 0.30 -20.81
CA PHE A 575 -8.01 -0.10 -21.36
C PHE A 575 -7.99 -1.57 -21.77
N ALA A 576 -8.44 -2.47 -20.89
CA ALA A 576 -8.54 -3.88 -21.21
C ALA A 576 -9.45 -4.14 -22.42
N ASN A 577 -10.57 -3.44 -22.51
CA ASN A 577 -11.48 -3.54 -23.67
C ASN A 577 -10.86 -2.97 -24.95
N LYS A 578 -10.10 -1.86 -24.89
CA LYS A 578 -9.37 -1.31 -26.04
C LYS A 578 -8.30 -2.30 -26.51
N LEU A 579 -7.53 -2.88 -25.60
CA LEU A 579 -6.53 -3.90 -25.90
C LEU A 579 -7.18 -5.13 -26.58
N TRP A 580 -8.31 -5.60 -26.05
CA TRP A 580 -9.08 -6.71 -26.63
C TRP A 580 -9.51 -6.42 -28.07
N ASN A 581 -10.08 -5.26 -28.33
CA ASN A 581 -10.53 -4.88 -29.67
C ASN A 581 -9.37 -4.68 -30.65
N ALA A 582 -8.27 -4.08 -30.19
CA ALA A 582 -7.04 -3.95 -30.98
C ALA A 582 -6.47 -5.34 -31.34
N SER A 583 -6.48 -6.27 -30.39
CA SER A 583 -6.04 -7.65 -30.61
C SER A 583 -6.93 -8.39 -31.59
N LYS A 584 -8.25 -8.19 -31.52
CA LYS A 584 -9.18 -8.73 -32.54
C LYS A 584 -8.84 -8.24 -33.95
N PHE A 585 -8.57 -6.94 -34.07
CA PHE A 585 -8.16 -6.37 -35.36
C PHE A 585 -6.86 -7.02 -35.85
N VAL A 586 -5.85 -7.14 -34.99
CA VAL A 586 -4.57 -7.78 -35.35
C VAL A 586 -4.82 -9.21 -35.81
N LEU A 587 -5.50 -10.02 -35.01
CA LEU A 587 -5.78 -11.44 -35.36
C LEU A 587 -6.56 -11.60 -36.66
N SER A 588 -7.53 -10.73 -36.93
CA SER A 588 -8.32 -10.79 -38.17
C SER A 588 -7.53 -10.46 -39.44
N ASN A 589 -6.36 -9.81 -39.27
CA ASN A 589 -5.47 -9.45 -40.36
C ASN A 589 -4.24 -10.35 -40.49
N MET A 590 -4.13 -11.43 -39.70
CA MET A 590 -3.01 -12.37 -39.79
C MET A 590 -3.16 -13.30 -40.97
N PRO A 591 -2.05 -13.79 -41.55
CA PRO A 591 -2.11 -14.79 -42.60
C PRO A 591 -2.69 -16.13 -42.10
N LYS A 592 -3.33 -16.91 -42.96
CA LYS A 592 -3.88 -18.24 -42.58
C LYS A 592 -2.79 -19.21 -42.13
N ASP A 593 -1.62 -19.15 -42.76
CA ASP A 593 -0.41 -19.85 -42.33
C ASP A 593 0.57 -18.79 -41.75
N GLY A 594 0.55 -18.68 -40.44
CA GLY A 594 1.39 -17.75 -39.72
C GLY A 594 2.63 -18.36 -39.07
N SER A 595 3.03 -19.57 -39.48
CA SER A 595 4.21 -20.25 -38.89
C SER A 595 5.46 -19.37 -38.90
N LYS A 596 5.69 -18.60 -39.97
CA LYS A 596 6.79 -17.64 -40.10
C LYS A 596 6.68 -16.42 -39.16
N LEU A 597 5.50 -16.11 -38.62
CA LEU A 597 5.32 -15.03 -37.65
C LEU A 597 5.82 -15.40 -36.25
N ALA A 598 5.96 -16.68 -35.97
CA ALA A 598 6.53 -17.17 -34.73
C ALA A 598 8.07 -17.15 -34.73
N GLU A 599 8.71 -16.98 -35.91
CA GLU A 599 10.16 -16.87 -36.01
C GLU A 599 10.64 -15.47 -35.58
N ASP A 600 11.77 -15.39 -34.91
CA ASP A 600 12.37 -14.10 -34.47
C ASP A 600 13.21 -13.45 -35.60
N ARG A 601 12.99 -13.82 -36.86
CA ARG A 601 13.69 -13.24 -38.00
C ARG A 601 12.90 -12.07 -38.60
N LEU A 602 13.52 -10.90 -38.60
CA LEU A 602 12.93 -9.69 -39.18
C LEU A 602 12.75 -9.82 -40.69
N PRO A 603 11.60 -9.38 -41.25
CA PRO A 603 11.43 -9.21 -42.68
C PRO A 603 12.41 -8.21 -43.29
N GLU A 604 12.88 -8.46 -44.51
CA GLU A 604 13.83 -7.56 -45.18
C GLU A 604 13.20 -6.24 -45.63
N ASN A 605 11.88 -6.23 -45.88
CA ASN A 605 11.13 -5.11 -46.44
C ASN A 605 10.31 -4.32 -45.40
N LEU A 606 10.88 -4.07 -44.21
CA LEU A 606 10.27 -3.22 -43.19
C LEU A 606 10.16 -1.77 -43.68
N CYS A 607 8.96 -1.18 -43.56
CA CYS A 607 8.69 0.23 -43.84
C CYS A 607 9.13 1.11 -42.65
N TYR A 608 9.09 2.45 -42.82
CA TYR A 608 9.48 3.41 -41.78
C TYR A 608 8.63 3.26 -40.51
N GLU A 609 7.33 3.07 -40.64
CA GLU A 609 6.43 2.86 -39.52
C GLU A 609 6.69 1.54 -38.77
N ASP A 610 7.10 0.48 -39.48
CA ASP A 610 7.47 -0.79 -38.86
C ASP A 610 8.72 -0.64 -38.00
N LYS A 611 9.75 0.00 -38.53
CA LYS A 611 11.01 0.30 -37.85
C LYS A 611 10.78 1.22 -36.66
N TRP A 612 9.94 2.25 -36.83
CA TRP A 612 9.57 3.19 -35.79
C TRP A 612 8.98 2.49 -34.57
N ILE A 613 7.93 1.66 -34.76
CA ILE A 613 7.25 1.02 -33.63
C ILE A 613 8.13 -0.07 -33.00
N LEU A 614 8.96 -0.78 -33.77
CA LEU A 614 9.93 -1.73 -33.25
C LEU A 614 11.00 -1.06 -32.41
N SER A 615 11.51 0.12 -32.83
CA SER A 615 12.48 0.93 -32.08
C SER A 615 11.86 1.45 -30.76
N LYS A 616 10.64 1.95 -30.81
CA LYS A 616 9.90 2.39 -29.63
C LYS A 616 9.67 1.27 -28.63
N LEU A 617 9.26 0.10 -29.11
CA LEU A 617 9.09 -1.09 -28.28
C LEU A 617 10.41 -1.53 -27.63
N ASN A 618 11.50 -1.53 -28.41
CA ASN A 618 12.82 -1.93 -27.92
C ASN A 618 13.31 -1.00 -26.77
N LYS A 619 13.11 0.31 -26.90
CA LYS A 619 13.37 1.28 -25.84
C LYS A 619 12.48 1.04 -24.62
N LEU A 620 11.16 0.77 -24.85
CA LEU A 620 10.21 0.45 -23.80
C LEU A 620 10.65 -0.78 -23.00
N VAL A 621 11.10 -1.85 -23.66
CA VAL A 621 11.61 -3.06 -23.01
C VAL A 621 12.71 -2.72 -22.03
N LYS A 622 13.70 -1.92 -22.47
CA LYS A 622 14.82 -1.49 -21.63
C LYS A 622 14.33 -0.66 -20.41
N GLU A 623 13.46 0.30 -20.64
CA GLU A 623 12.97 1.21 -19.61
C GLU A 623 12.09 0.49 -18.59
N VAL A 624 11.15 -0.35 -19.04
CA VAL A 624 10.29 -1.14 -18.17
C VAL A 624 11.10 -2.12 -17.32
N THR A 625 12.08 -2.80 -17.93
CA THR A 625 12.98 -3.68 -17.19
C THR A 625 13.74 -2.94 -16.10
N ASN A 626 14.31 -1.77 -16.41
CA ASN A 626 15.00 -0.94 -15.41
C ASN A 626 14.07 -0.48 -14.29
N ASN A 627 12.84 -0.04 -14.62
CA ASN A 627 11.89 0.38 -13.61
C ASN A 627 11.47 -0.78 -12.68
N LEU A 628 11.24 -1.99 -13.23
CA LEU A 628 10.90 -3.15 -12.43
C LEU A 628 12.07 -3.60 -11.52
N GLU A 629 13.30 -3.54 -12.00
CA GLU A 629 14.50 -3.82 -11.18
C GLU A 629 14.68 -2.80 -10.02
N ASN A 630 14.23 -1.56 -10.23
CA ASN A 630 14.26 -0.50 -9.22
C ASN A 630 12.96 -0.41 -8.39
N PHE A 631 12.04 -1.36 -8.51
CA PHE A 631 10.75 -1.37 -7.81
C PHE A 631 9.82 -0.19 -8.15
N GLU A 632 10.02 0.44 -9.29
CA GLU A 632 9.19 1.52 -9.81
C GLU A 632 8.00 0.96 -10.64
N LEU A 633 7.22 0.07 -10.02
CA LEU A 633 6.18 -0.72 -10.70
C LEU A 633 5.10 0.15 -11.34
N GLY A 634 4.74 1.27 -10.70
CA GLY A 634 3.74 2.20 -11.24
C GLY A 634 4.24 2.92 -12.48
N ILE A 635 5.51 3.31 -12.53
CA ILE A 635 6.14 3.94 -13.71
C ILE A 635 6.24 2.93 -14.84
N ALA A 636 6.69 1.70 -14.55
CA ALA A 636 6.73 0.63 -15.54
C ALA A 636 5.34 0.39 -16.17
N THR A 637 4.31 0.29 -15.35
CA THR A 637 2.92 0.09 -15.79
C THR A 637 2.42 1.25 -16.66
N GLN A 638 2.71 2.49 -16.26
CA GLN A 638 2.32 3.67 -17.01
C GLN A 638 2.95 3.69 -18.40
N LYS A 639 4.24 3.39 -18.52
CA LYS A 639 4.95 3.34 -19.80
C LYS A 639 4.38 2.27 -20.75
N VAL A 640 4.05 1.10 -20.24
CA VAL A 640 3.42 0.04 -21.03
C VAL A 640 2.02 0.47 -21.51
N TYR A 641 1.24 1.08 -20.61
CA TYR A 641 -0.06 1.65 -20.95
C TYR A 641 0.02 2.69 -22.07
N ASP A 642 0.91 3.69 -21.91
CA ASP A 642 1.07 4.78 -22.88
C ASP A 642 1.51 4.26 -24.22
N PHE A 643 2.41 3.29 -24.27
CA PHE A 643 2.85 2.68 -25.52
C PHE A 643 1.71 1.93 -26.23
N ILE A 644 0.99 1.07 -25.48
CA ILE A 644 -0.11 0.30 -26.07
C ILE A 644 -1.23 1.23 -26.56
N TRP A 645 -1.62 2.18 -25.72
CA TRP A 645 -2.74 3.07 -26.02
C TRP A 645 -2.40 4.04 -27.14
N ASN A 646 -1.35 4.83 -26.95
CA ASN A 646 -1.04 5.97 -27.80
C ASN A 646 -0.24 5.56 -29.06
N GLU A 647 0.80 4.72 -28.92
CA GLU A 647 1.69 4.43 -30.04
C GLU A 647 1.17 3.27 -30.89
N PHE A 648 0.83 2.16 -30.24
CA PHE A 648 0.38 0.96 -30.95
C PHE A 648 -1.05 1.09 -31.48
N CYS A 649 -2.04 1.38 -30.62
CA CYS A 649 -3.45 1.41 -31.02
C CYS A 649 -3.80 2.66 -31.84
N ASP A 650 -3.39 3.86 -31.40
CA ASP A 650 -3.84 5.10 -32.02
C ASP A 650 -3.03 5.45 -33.29
N TRP A 651 -1.78 4.98 -33.38
CA TRP A 651 -0.93 5.27 -34.51
C TRP A 651 -0.58 4.06 -35.36
N TYR A 652 0.16 3.09 -34.85
CA TYR A 652 0.71 2.03 -35.68
C TYR A 652 -0.38 1.21 -36.41
N ILE A 653 -1.40 0.77 -35.67
CA ILE A 653 -2.54 0.06 -36.27
C ILE A 653 -3.17 0.87 -37.41
N GLU A 654 -3.37 2.17 -37.21
CA GLU A 654 -3.97 3.02 -38.26
C GLU A 654 -3.05 3.23 -39.45
N MET A 655 -1.73 3.34 -39.21
CA MET A 655 -0.73 3.49 -40.24
C MET A 655 -0.72 2.31 -41.25
N VAL A 656 -0.79 1.08 -40.69
CA VAL A 656 -0.64 -0.13 -41.53
C VAL A 656 -1.93 -0.61 -42.23
N LYS A 657 -3.11 -0.05 -41.92
CA LYS A 657 -4.39 -0.51 -42.49
C LYS A 657 -4.43 -0.52 -44.00
N SER A 658 -3.80 0.45 -44.65
CA SER A 658 -3.73 0.51 -46.12
C SER A 658 -2.97 -0.69 -46.69
N ARG A 659 -1.87 -1.08 -46.07
CA ARG A 659 -1.05 -2.23 -46.47
C ARG A 659 -1.74 -3.57 -46.22
N LEU A 660 -2.53 -3.65 -45.13
CA LEU A 660 -3.25 -4.89 -44.76
C LEU A 660 -4.43 -5.18 -45.69
N TYR A 661 -5.11 -4.14 -46.20
CA TYR A 661 -6.28 -4.27 -47.06
C TYR A 661 -5.94 -4.41 -48.52
N ASP A 662 -4.71 -4.13 -48.92
CA ASP A 662 -4.25 -4.34 -50.29
C ASP A 662 -3.63 -5.71 -50.47
N GLU A 663 -4.30 -6.58 -51.23
CA GLU A 663 -3.85 -7.96 -51.48
C GLU A 663 -2.54 -8.01 -52.29
N ASN A 664 -2.22 -6.92 -53.05
CA ASN A 664 -1.03 -6.84 -53.87
C ASN A 664 0.15 -6.12 -53.17
N CYS A 665 -0.03 -5.73 -51.92
CA CYS A 665 1.00 -5.00 -51.19
C CYS A 665 2.20 -5.90 -50.85
N THR A 666 3.35 -5.64 -51.41
CA THR A 666 4.59 -6.39 -51.22
C THR A 666 5.13 -6.32 -49.78
N THR A 667 4.72 -5.32 -48.98
CA THR A 667 5.12 -5.10 -47.59
C THR A 667 4.05 -5.55 -46.57
N LYS A 668 2.96 -6.18 -47.03
CA LYS A 668 1.87 -6.69 -46.21
C LYS A 668 2.37 -7.66 -45.11
N PHE A 669 3.24 -8.61 -45.50
CA PHE A 669 3.82 -9.56 -44.55
C PHE A 669 4.66 -8.87 -43.47
N ALA A 670 5.43 -7.84 -43.82
CA ALA A 670 6.20 -7.06 -42.86
C ALA A 670 5.29 -6.36 -41.83
N ALA A 671 4.18 -5.77 -42.25
CA ALA A 671 3.18 -5.20 -41.34
C ALA A 671 2.54 -6.28 -40.44
N GLN A 672 2.18 -7.44 -40.96
CA GLN A 672 1.63 -8.55 -40.18
C GLN A 672 2.63 -9.08 -39.14
N TYR A 673 3.89 -9.26 -39.51
CA TYR A 673 4.96 -9.64 -38.62
C TYR A 673 5.14 -8.63 -37.49
N THR A 674 5.22 -7.36 -37.81
CA THR A 674 5.41 -6.28 -36.84
C THR A 674 4.23 -6.16 -35.89
N LEU A 675 2.98 -6.26 -36.37
CA LEU A 675 1.77 -6.30 -35.54
C LEU A 675 1.82 -7.48 -34.54
N ASN A 676 2.16 -8.69 -35.01
CA ASN A 676 2.26 -9.86 -34.15
C ASN A 676 3.36 -9.69 -33.10
N LYS A 677 4.55 -9.26 -33.51
CA LYS A 677 5.70 -9.06 -32.60
C LYS A 677 5.44 -7.98 -31.57
N VAL A 678 4.95 -6.82 -32.00
CA VAL A 678 4.70 -5.68 -31.09
C VAL A 678 3.60 -6.03 -30.09
N LEU A 679 2.51 -6.64 -30.53
CA LEU A 679 1.45 -7.08 -29.62
C LEU A 679 1.96 -8.16 -28.66
N LYS A 680 2.64 -9.19 -29.19
CA LYS A 680 3.21 -10.28 -28.39
C LYS A 680 4.12 -9.77 -27.27
N ASP A 681 5.08 -8.90 -27.58
CA ASP A 681 6.05 -8.40 -26.61
C ASP A 681 5.40 -7.38 -25.65
N SER A 682 4.45 -6.55 -26.12
CA SER A 682 3.66 -5.66 -25.26
C SER A 682 2.83 -6.43 -24.24
N LEU A 683 2.22 -7.56 -24.64
CA LEU A 683 1.50 -8.45 -23.73
C LEU A 683 2.43 -9.04 -22.68
N LYS A 684 3.65 -9.42 -23.04
CA LYS A 684 4.66 -9.91 -22.10
C LYS A 684 5.03 -8.86 -21.07
N LEU A 685 5.24 -7.60 -21.48
CA LEU A 685 5.51 -6.49 -20.57
C LEU A 685 4.33 -6.17 -19.64
N LEU A 686 3.11 -6.33 -20.11
CA LEU A 686 1.89 -6.07 -19.35
C LEU A 686 1.47 -7.25 -18.44
N HIS A 687 1.87 -8.48 -18.79
CA HIS A 687 1.41 -9.71 -18.12
C HIS A 687 1.60 -9.72 -16.59
N PRO A 688 2.68 -9.22 -16.01
CA PRO A 688 2.81 -9.17 -14.55
C PRO A 688 1.69 -8.40 -13.87
N VAL A 689 1.14 -7.37 -14.52
CA VAL A 689 0.09 -6.50 -13.97
C VAL A 689 -1.30 -7.02 -14.32
N MET A 690 -1.55 -7.38 -15.58
CA MET A 690 -2.85 -7.83 -16.12
C MET A 690 -2.73 -9.25 -16.68
N PRO A 691 -2.61 -10.27 -15.81
CA PRO A 691 -2.23 -11.61 -16.24
C PRO A 691 -3.26 -12.34 -17.08
N PHE A 692 -4.56 -12.12 -16.86
CA PHE A 692 -5.61 -12.92 -17.49
C PHE A 692 -5.89 -12.50 -18.93
N VAL A 693 -6.13 -11.21 -19.17
CA VAL A 693 -6.39 -10.70 -20.52
C VAL A 693 -5.18 -10.91 -21.43
N THR A 694 -3.98 -10.77 -20.86
CA THR A 694 -2.73 -10.98 -21.62
C THR A 694 -2.55 -12.45 -21.99
N GLU A 695 -2.79 -13.39 -21.10
CA GLU A 695 -2.78 -14.82 -21.40
C GLU A 695 -3.81 -15.14 -22.50
N LYS A 696 -5.05 -14.70 -22.30
CA LYS A 696 -6.15 -14.99 -23.24
C LYS A 696 -5.84 -14.52 -24.65
N ILE A 697 -5.30 -13.33 -24.81
CA ILE A 697 -4.91 -12.78 -26.11
C ILE A 697 -3.66 -13.48 -26.66
N TYR A 698 -2.63 -13.66 -25.81
CA TYR A 698 -1.36 -14.26 -26.19
C TYR A 698 -1.52 -15.63 -26.83
N MET A 699 -2.36 -16.46 -26.22
CA MET A 699 -2.65 -17.83 -26.72
C MET A 699 -3.35 -17.84 -28.07
N GLN A 700 -3.78 -16.71 -28.59
CA GLN A 700 -4.33 -16.58 -29.96
C GLN A 700 -3.31 -16.06 -30.97
N LEU A 701 -2.17 -15.54 -30.53
CA LEU A 701 -1.10 -15.08 -31.42
C LEU A 701 -0.20 -16.22 -31.91
N TYR A 702 0.65 -15.94 -32.86
CA TYR A 702 1.68 -16.86 -33.31
C TYR A 702 2.92 -16.82 -32.43
N HIS A 703 3.14 -17.89 -31.69
CA HIS A 703 4.25 -18.06 -30.74
C HIS A 703 4.57 -19.55 -30.55
N ASN A 704 5.66 -19.84 -29.82
CA ASN A 704 6.10 -21.22 -29.52
C ASN A 704 5.97 -21.59 -28.04
N ASP A 705 5.42 -20.70 -27.20
CA ASP A 705 5.31 -20.91 -25.77
C ASP A 705 4.00 -21.65 -25.40
N GLU A 706 4.01 -22.41 -24.32
CA GLU A 706 2.79 -23.06 -23.79
C GLU A 706 1.88 -22.10 -23.04
N SER A 707 2.42 -21.02 -22.52
CA SER A 707 1.74 -19.94 -21.78
C SER A 707 2.64 -18.72 -21.73
N ILE A 708 2.03 -17.52 -21.74
CA ILE A 708 2.78 -16.27 -21.53
C ILE A 708 3.48 -16.26 -20.18
N MET A 709 2.91 -16.91 -19.17
CA MET A 709 3.41 -16.95 -17.80
C MET A 709 4.82 -17.55 -17.67
N ILE A 710 5.16 -18.50 -18.55
CA ILE A 710 6.46 -19.17 -18.59
C ILE A 710 7.28 -18.79 -19.82
N SER A 711 6.79 -17.84 -20.62
CA SER A 711 7.52 -17.33 -21.76
C SER A 711 8.70 -16.45 -21.32
N LYS A 712 9.70 -16.30 -22.19
CA LYS A 712 10.87 -15.47 -21.91
C LYS A 712 10.49 -13.98 -21.93
N TRP A 713 10.98 -13.23 -20.92
CA TRP A 713 10.90 -11.77 -20.89
C TRP A 713 11.57 -11.14 -22.10
N PRO A 714 10.98 -10.11 -22.73
CA PRO A 714 11.60 -9.43 -23.85
C PRO A 714 12.93 -8.79 -23.47
N GLU A 715 13.90 -8.83 -24.36
CA GLU A 715 15.21 -8.25 -24.16
C GLU A 715 15.48 -7.12 -25.12
N TYR A 716 16.16 -6.08 -24.66
CA TYR A 716 16.66 -5.00 -25.52
C TYR A 716 17.68 -5.55 -26.50
N THR A 717 17.56 -5.18 -27.76
CA THR A 717 18.45 -5.62 -28.85
C THR A 717 18.90 -4.43 -29.68
N GLU A 718 20.19 -4.17 -29.75
CA GLU A 718 20.74 -3.03 -30.50
C GLU A 718 20.31 -3.01 -31.98
N SER A 719 20.17 -4.18 -32.60
CA SER A 719 19.72 -4.30 -34.00
C SER A 719 18.28 -3.82 -34.25
N LEU A 720 17.49 -3.59 -33.20
CA LEU A 720 16.13 -3.02 -33.27
C LEU A 720 16.08 -1.51 -32.97
N SER A 721 17.22 -0.84 -32.89
CA SER A 721 17.29 0.62 -32.70
C SER A 721 17.34 1.30 -34.04
N PHE A 722 16.23 1.89 -34.47
CA PHE A 722 16.03 2.60 -35.73
C PHE A 722 15.82 4.09 -35.46
N GLU A 723 16.79 4.77 -34.85
CA GLU A 723 16.65 6.16 -34.37
C GLU A 723 16.29 7.14 -35.48
N LYS A 724 16.86 6.96 -36.68
CA LYS A 724 16.59 7.85 -37.83
C LYS A 724 15.14 7.74 -38.31
N GLU A 725 14.65 6.49 -38.42
CA GLU A 725 13.26 6.26 -38.85
C GLU A 725 12.27 6.68 -37.74
N GLU A 726 12.66 6.52 -36.50
CA GLU A 726 11.88 6.99 -35.34
C GLU A 726 11.71 8.50 -35.39
N GLU A 727 12.77 9.28 -35.55
CA GLU A 727 12.73 10.75 -35.68
C GLU A 727 11.82 11.19 -36.85
N GLN A 728 11.95 10.51 -37.98
CA GLN A 728 11.17 10.87 -39.18
C GLN A 728 9.66 10.63 -38.99
N ILE A 729 9.27 9.51 -38.36
CA ILE A 729 7.85 9.24 -38.11
C ILE A 729 7.28 10.15 -37.03
N GLU A 730 8.04 10.52 -36.00
CA GLU A 730 7.58 11.51 -35.01
C GLU A 730 7.34 12.90 -35.65
N LYS A 731 8.17 13.34 -36.58
CA LYS A 731 7.93 14.55 -37.38
C LYS A 731 6.64 14.43 -38.21
N LEU A 732 6.43 13.26 -38.82
CA LEU A 732 5.22 13.03 -39.62
C LEU A 732 3.95 12.98 -38.73
N LYS A 733 4.02 12.38 -37.56
CA LYS A 733 2.91 12.42 -36.56
C LYS A 733 2.55 13.87 -36.20
N THR A 734 3.56 14.70 -35.92
CA THR A 734 3.36 16.13 -35.60
C THR A 734 2.63 16.86 -36.72
N ILE A 735 3.03 16.62 -37.98
CA ILE A 735 2.38 17.18 -39.16
C ILE A 735 0.91 16.70 -39.25
N ILE A 736 0.67 15.42 -39.14
CA ILE A 736 -0.69 14.84 -39.23
C ILE A 736 -1.59 15.44 -38.14
N VAL A 737 -1.08 15.56 -36.92
CA VAL A 737 -1.81 16.20 -35.80
C VAL A 737 -2.11 17.68 -36.14
N GLY A 738 -1.14 18.41 -36.69
CA GLY A 738 -1.33 19.78 -37.11
C GLY A 738 -2.43 19.92 -38.19
N ILE A 739 -2.41 19.05 -39.18
CA ILE A 739 -3.44 18.98 -40.22
C ILE A 739 -4.83 18.68 -39.63
N ARG A 740 -4.93 17.70 -38.72
CA ARG A 740 -6.18 17.34 -38.06
C ARG A 740 -6.72 18.47 -37.20
N ASN A 741 -5.87 19.17 -36.45
CA ASN A 741 -6.24 20.31 -35.65
C ASN A 741 -6.74 21.46 -36.50
N LEU A 742 -6.05 21.77 -37.64
CA LEU A 742 -6.48 22.78 -38.58
C LEU A 742 -7.87 22.45 -39.15
N ARG A 743 -8.09 21.22 -39.58
CA ARG A 743 -9.38 20.75 -40.08
C ARG A 743 -10.50 20.83 -39.03
N THR A 744 -10.19 20.48 -37.78
CA THR A 744 -11.14 20.56 -36.66
C THR A 744 -11.52 22.02 -36.34
N ASN A 745 -10.55 22.93 -36.35
CA ASN A 745 -10.79 24.35 -36.14
C ASN A 745 -11.65 24.99 -37.23
N LEU A 746 -11.57 24.43 -38.44
CA LEU A 746 -12.37 24.87 -39.60
C LEU A 746 -13.67 24.08 -39.75
N ASN A 747 -13.98 23.15 -38.79
CA ASN A 747 -15.15 22.25 -38.86
C ASN A 747 -15.24 21.44 -40.18
N VAL A 748 -14.11 21.02 -40.75
CA VAL A 748 -14.05 20.24 -41.97
C VAL A 748 -14.45 18.78 -41.70
N HIS A 749 -15.48 18.30 -42.40
CA HIS A 749 -15.92 16.92 -42.24
C HIS A 749 -14.82 15.91 -42.67
N PRO A 750 -14.61 14.83 -41.94
CA PRO A 750 -13.57 13.82 -42.25
C PRO A 750 -13.62 13.24 -43.68
N SER A 751 -14.78 13.15 -44.27
CA SER A 751 -14.94 12.64 -45.66
C SER A 751 -14.44 13.60 -46.75
N LYS A 752 -14.31 14.91 -46.45
CA LYS A 752 -13.80 15.89 -47.38
C LYS A 752 -12.27 15.78 -47.42
N LYS A 753 -11.72 15.31 -48.53
CA LYS A 753 -10.28 15.19 -48.74
C LYS A 753 -9.76 16.46 -49.42
N SER A 754 -8.47 16.76 -49.17
CA SER A 754 -7.82 17.94 -49.73
C SER A 754 -6.41 17.61 -50.25
N LYS A 755 -5.91 18.44 -51.16
CA LYS A 755 -4.52 18.37 -51.61
C LYS A 755 -3.59 18.84 -50.48
N LEU A 756 -2.51 18.10 -50.23
CA LEU A 756 -1.42 18.49 -49.33
C LEU A 756 -0.17 18.83 -50.15
N ILE A 757 0.36 20.02 -49.99
CA ILE A 757 1.58 20.46 -50.62
C ILE A 757 2.68 20.53 -49.57
N PHE A 758 3.63 19.62 -49.65
CA PHE A 758 4.78 19.56 -48.75
C PHE A 758 5.95 20.36 -49.33
N VAL A 759 6.54 21.22 -48.50
CA VAL A 759 7.76 21.94 -48.83
C VAL A 759 8.87 21.48 -47.91
N THR A 760 9.87 20.79 -48.44
CA THR A 760 10.99 20.26 -47.68
C THR A 760 12.19 19.95 -48.59
N LYS A 761 13.39 20.08 -48.05
CA LYS A 761 14.64 19.67 -48.73
C LYS A 761 15.21 18.35 -48.28
N THR A 762 14.75 17.84 -47.16
CA THR A 762 15.41 16.69 -46.46
C THR A 762 14.53 15.45 -46.27
N ALA A 763 13.21 15.58 -46.40
CA ALA A 763 12.27 14.51 -46.11
C ALA A 763 11.61 13.88 -47.34
N ASN A 764 12.05 14.22 -48.55
CA ASN A 764 11.40 13.81 -49.83
C ASN A 764 11.20 12.29 -49.95
N ASN A 765 12.16 11.47 -49.57
CA ASN A 765 12.06 10.01 -49.70
C ASN A 765 11.05 9.45 -48.70
N MET A 766 11.11 9.88 -47.48
CA MET A 766 10.18 9.46 -46.40
C MET A 766 8.73 9.82 -46.76
N LEU A 767 8.47 11.04 -47.22
CA LEU A 767 7.15 11.47 -47.67
C LEU A 767 6.61 10.65 -48.85
N LYS A 768 7.47 10.32 -49.82
CA LYS A 768 7.09 9.49 -50.97
C LYS A 768 6.76 8.07 -50.56
N GLU A 769 7.58 7.45 -49.72
CA GLU A 769 7.37 6.09 -49.23
C GLU A 769 6.15 5.98 -48.30
N SER A 770 5.88 7.04 -47.52
CA SER A 770 4.75 7.14 -46.59
C SER A 770 3.48 7.74 -47.21
N SER A 771 3.44 7.99 -48.55
CA SER A 771 2.36 8.76 -49.19
C SER A 771 0.96 8.14 -48.98
N ALA A 772 0.81 6.82 -49.06
CA ALA A 772 -0.46 6.13 -48.80
C ALA A 772 -0.95 6.32 -47.37
N MET A 773 -0.06 6.28 -46.42
CA MET A 773 -0.34 6.53 -45.01
C MET A 773 -0.73 8.01 -44.79
N ILE A 774 0.02 8.95 -45.34
CA ILE A 774 -0.29 10.39 -45.26
C ILE A 774 -1.65 10.71 -45.87
N GLN A 775 -1.95 10.15 -47.08
CA GLN A 775 -3.25 10.31 -47.70
C GLN A 775 -4.40 9.90 -46.76
N LYS A 776 -4.24 8.77 -46.08
CA LYS A 776 -5.25 8.27 -45.20
C LYS A 776 -5.37 9.09 -43.91
N LEU A 777 -4.26 9.31 -43.25
CA LEU A 777 -4.25 9.93 -41.92
C LEU A 777 -4.39 11.44 -41.91
N GLY A 778 -3.94 12.07 -43.03
CA GLY A 778 -4.05 13.50 -43.30
C GLY A 778 -5.30 13.90 -44.07
N PHE A 779 -6.16 12.93 -44.43
CA PHE A 779 -7.36 13.15 -45.25
C PHE A 779 -7.05 13.77 -46.60
N ALA A 780 -6.01 13.30 -47.30
CA ALA A 780 -5.57 13.83 -48.57
C ALA A 780 -6.12 13.00 -49.77
N ASN A 781 -6.43 13.69 -50.85
CA ASN A 781 -6.69 13.11 -52.19
C ASN A 781 -5.43 13.11 -53.05
N GLU A 782 -4.54 14.09 -52.84
CA GLU A 782 -3.30 14.29 -53.58
C GLU A 782 -2.19 14.75 -52.66
N ILE A 783 -0.96 14.32 -52.92
CA ILE A 783 0.24 14.76 -52.18
C ILE A 783 1.21 15.32 -53.23
N ASP A 784 1.61 16.58 -53.07
CA ASP A 784 2.61 17.25 -53.86
C ASP A 784 3.82 17.59 -53.00
N ILE A 785 5.01 17.21 -53.44
CA ILE A 785 6.26 17.40 -52.63
C ILE A 785 7.17 18.31 -53.42
N GLN A 786 7.51 19.47 -52.83
CA GLN A 786 8.28 20.52 -53.45
C GLN A 786 9.51 20.89 -52.61
N GLU A 787 10.56 21.38 -53.20
CA GLU A 787 11.75 21.87 -52.50
C GLU A 787 11.69 23.36 -52.16
N ASN A 788 10.81 24.12 -52.81
CA ASN A 788 10.58 25.56 -52.62
C ASN A 788 9.08 25.92 -52.63
N LYS A 789 8.76 27.18 -52.39
CA LYS A 789 7.38 27.71 -52.27
C LYS A 789 6.80 28.25 -53.55
N GLU A 790 7.31 27.91 -54.72
CA GLU A 790 6.96 28.55 -55.99
C GLU A 790 5.52 28.34 -56.44
N ASN A 791 4.90 27.20 -56.11
CA ASN A 791 3.56 26.85 -56.59
C ASN A 791 2.51 26.75 -55.45
N ILE A 792 2.65 27.55 -54.40
CA ILE A 792 1.71 27.57 -53.28
C ILE A 792 0.59 28.57 -53.56
N PRO A 793 -0.70 28.19 -53.47
CA PRO A 793 -1.81 29.12 -53.53
C PRO A 793 -1.72 30.22 -52.46
N GLN A 794 -2.04 31.46 -52.81
CA GLN A 794 -1.94 32.62 -51.91
C GLN A 794 -2.81 32.48 -50.64
N ASN A 795 -3.92 31.76 -50.73
CA ASN A 795 -4.87 31.53 -49.64
C ASN A 795 -4.66 30.18 -48.98
N ALA A 796 -3.55 29.47 -49.18
CA ALA A 796 -3.30 28.19 -48.56
C ALA A 796 -3.02 28.32 -47.04
N MET A 797 -3.66 27.49 -46.25
CA MET A 797 -3.39 27.36 -44.83
C MET A 797 -2.13 26.54 -44.62
N SER A 798 -1.30 26.91 -43.67
CA SER A 798 -0.03 26.20 -43.43
C SER A 798 0.02 25.52 -42.08
N VAL A 799 0.72 24.38 -42.05
CA VAL A 799 1.15 23.67 -40.83
C VAL A 799 2.66 23.55 -40.90
N LEU A 800 3.35 23.95 -39.84
CA LEU A 800 4.81 23.89 -39.74
C LEU A 800 5.23 22.90 -38.70
N ALA A 801 6.10 21.98 -39.04
CA ALA A 801 6.71 21.05 -38.11
C ALA A 801 8.16 20.75 -38.56
N ASP A 802 9.10 21.19 -37.75
CA ASP A 802 10.51 20.72 -37.73
C ASP A 802 11.20 20.69 -39.12
N GLY A 803 11.09 21.79 -39.87
CA GLY A 803 11.68 21.93 -41.20
C GLY A 803 10.86 21.37 -42.36
N ILE A 804 9.63 20.93 -42.10
CA ILE A 804 8.64 20.56 -43.13
C ILE A 804 7.46 21.50 -43.02
N GLU A 805 7.12 22.15 -44.09
CA GLU A 805 5.93 22.98 -44.19
C GLU A 805 4.88 22.27 -45.03
N VAL A 806 3.64 22.22 -44.55
CA VAL A 806 2.51 21.65 -45.32
C VAL A 806 1.52 22.78 -45.62
N TYR A 807 1.17 22.92 -46.85
CA TYR A 807 0.18 23.87 -47.33
C TYR A 807 -1.06 23.13 -47.83
N ILE A 808 -2.22 23.65 -47.43
CA ILE A 808 -3.53 23.12 -47.82
C ILE A 808 -4.32 24.25 -48.43
N PRO A 809 -4.74 24.14 -49.74
CA PRO A 809 -5.58 25.16 -50.38
C PRO A 809 -6.87 25.37 -49.59
N PHE A 810 -7.19 26.59 -49.20
CA PHE A 810 -8.32 26.92 -48.34
C PHE A 810 -9.65 26.51 -48.98
N GLU A 811 -9.78 26.62 -50.31
CA GLU A 811 -10.97 26.26 -51.05
C GLU A 811 -11.30 24.75 -51.00
N GLU A 812 -10.29 23.94 -50.78
CA GLU A 812 -10.48 22.50 -50.63
C GLU A 812 -10.91 22.12 -49.20
N LEU A 813 -10.65 22.96 -48.23
CA LEU A 813 -11.03 22.75 -46.83
C LEU A 813 -12.45 23.21 -46.54
N VAL A 814 -12.84 24.36 -47.10
CA VAL A 814 -14.10 25.04 -46.77
C VAL A 814 -14.92 25.24 -48.05
N ASP A 815 -16.22 25.06 -47.98
CA ASP A 815 -17.14 25.57 -48.99
C ASP A 815 -17.32 27.04 -48.72
N LEU A 816 -16.68 27.87 -49.55
CA LEU A 816 -16.62 29.34 -49.37
C LEU A 816 -18.01 29.96 -49.27
N GLU A 817 -18.99 29.48 -50.05
CA GLU A 817 -20.36 29.98 -49.98
C GLU A 817 -21.08 29.55 -48.71
N ALA A 818 -20.94 28.29 -48.34
CA ALA A 818 -21.52 27.78 -47.08
C ALA A 818 -20.88 28.40 -45.84
N GLU A 819 -19.54 28.64 -45.85
CA GLU A 819 -18.84 29.27 -44.72
C GLU A 819 -19.18 30.77 -44.64
N LYS A 820 -19.31 31.43 -45.75
CA LYS A 820 -19.74 32.85 -45.82
C LYS A 820 -21.17 32.99 -45.26
N GLN A 821 -22.08 32.09 -45.60
CA GLN A 821 -23.43 32.04 -45.04
C GLN A 821 -23.42 31.74 -43.53
N ARG A 822 -22.59 30.81 -43.12
CA ARG A 822 -22.42 30.47 -41.70
C ARG A 822 -21.89 31.67 -40.90
N LEU A 823 -20.84 32.29 -41.37
CA LEU A 823 -20.24 33.47 -40.74
C LEU A 823 -21.19 34.67 -40.73
N GLN A 824 -22.00 34.85 -41.79
CA GLN A 824 -23.06 35.86 -41.81
C GLN A 824 -24.13 35.59 -40.74
N GLY A 825 -24.56 34.34 -40.62
CA GLY A 825 -25.50 33.94 -39.59
C GLY A 825 -24.93 34.08 -38.16
N GLU A 826 -23.64 33.79 -37.98
CA GLU A 826 -22.94 33.98 -36.68
C GLU A 826 -22.80 35.48 -36.37
N ARG A 827 -22.45 36.29 -37.37
CA ARG A 827 -22.40 37.76 -37.24
C ARG A 827 -23.74 38.34 -36.80
N GLU A 828 -24.85 37.90 -37.42
CA GLU A 828 -26.19 38.36 -37.07
C GLU A 828 -26.54 38.02 -35.62
N LYS A 829 -26.22 36.81 -35.17
CA LYS A 829 -26.40 36.43 -33.80
C LYS A 829 -25.58 37.29 -32.83
N LEU A 830 -24.30 37.50 -33.14
CA LEU A 830 -23.43 38.31 -32.30
C LEU A 830 -23.86 39.79 -32.29
N LEU A 831 -24.32 40.34 -33.41
CA LEU A 831 -24.90 41.65 -33.47
C LEU A 831 -26.14 41.78 -32.58
N SER A 832 -26.99 40.76 -32.57
CA SER A 832 -28.17 40.71 -31.71
C SER A 832 -27.80 40.68 -30.21
N GLU A 833 -26.79 39.89 -29.83
CA GLU A 833 -26.31 39.82 -28.46
C GLU A 833 -25.59 41.11 -28.02
N VAL A 834 -24.82 41.74 -28.89
CA VAL A 834 -24.21 43.06 -28.64
C VAL A 834 -25.29 44.11 -28.42
N ALA A 835 -26.27 44.18 -29.33
CA ALA A 835 -27.39 45.13 -29.22
C ALA A 835 -28.22 44.87 -27.93
N ARG A 836 -28.46 43.65 -27.56
CA ARG A 836 -29.11 43.27 -26.31
C ARG A 836 -28.31 43.76 -25.09
N GLY A 837 -27.00 43.46 -25.05
CA GLY A 837 -26.11 43.90 -23.97
C GLY A 837 -26.01 45.40 -23.84
N GLU A 838 -25.90 46.14 -24.96
CA GLU A 838 -25.88 47.60 -25.00
C GLU A 838 -27.21 48.21 -24.51
N LYS A 839 -28.36 47.68 -24.97
CA LYS A 839 -29.67 48.10 -24.52
C LYS A 839 -29.89 47.84 -23.02
N MET A 840 -29.37 46.72 -22.52
CA MET A 840 -29.51 46.39 -21.09
C MET A 840 -28.61 47.29 -20.23
N LEU A 841 -27.40 47.58 -20.66
CA LEU A 841 -26.47 48.47 -19.96
C LEU A 841 -26.80 49.95 -20.11
N SER A 842 -27.61 50.36 -21.12
CA SER A 842 -28.13 51.73 -21.29
C SER A 842 -29.47 51.97 -20.57
N ASN A 843 -30.08 50.93 -20.04
CA ASN A 843 -31.37 51.05 -19.30
C ASN A 843 -31.10 51.55 -17.87
N PRO A 844 -31.51 52.78 -17.52
CA PRO A 844 -31.37 53.32 -16.16
C PRO A 844 -32.04 52.47 -15.08
N GLY A 845 -33.12 51.77 -15.44
CA GLY A 845 -33.82 50.88 -14.53
C GLY A 845 -33.04 49.63 -14.14
N PHE A 846 -32.14 49.17 -14.99
CA PHE A 846 -31.24 48.07 -14.73
C PHE A 846 -29.99 48.55 -13.98
N VAL A 847 -29.31 49.60 -14.54
CA VAL A 847 -28.04 50.07 -13.98
C VAL A 847 -28.14 50.59 -12.55
N ASN A 848 -29.31 51.22 -12.21
CA ASN A 848 -29.51 51.81 -10.90
C ASN A 848 -30.09 50.81 -9.87
N LYS A 849 -30.56 49.64 -10.28
CA LYS A 849 -31.20 48.64 -9.39
C LYS A 849 -30.50 47.29 -9.29
N ALA A 850 -29.63 46.93 -10.27
CA ALA A 850 -28.92 45.64 -10.25
C ALA A 850 -27.68 45.70 -9.35
N PRO A 851 -27.32 44.61 -8.70
CA PRO A 851 -26.04 44.50 -7.97
C PRO A 851 -24.85 44.80 -8.88
N GLU A 852 -23.82 45.49 -8.38
CA GLU A 852 -22.63 45.91 -9.12
C GLU A 852 -21.91 44.70 -9.79
N ALA A 853 -21.85 43.55 -9.11
CA ALA A 853 -21.30 42.31 -9.66
C ALA A 853 -22.02 41.87 -10.95
N LYS A 854 -23.35 42.04 -11.03
CA LYS A 854 -24.14 41.64 -12.18
C LYS A 854 -23.97 42.63 -13.35
N ILE A 855 -23.79 43.90 -13.04
CA ILE A 855 -23.47 44.95 -14.06
C ILE A 855 -22.10 44.69 -14.67
N ASN A 856 -21.11 44.31 -13.83
CA ASN A 856 -19.76 43.98 -14.28
C ASN A 856 -19.73 42.67 -15.09
N GLU A 857 -20.53 41.68 -14.73
CA GLU A 857 -20.70 40.44 -15.51
C GLU A 857 -21.27 40.73 -16.91
N GLU A 858 -22.29 41.56 -17.02
CA GLU A 858 -22.89 41.92 -18.32
C GLU A 858 -21.98 42.81 -19.16
N LYS A 859 -21.16 43.68 -18.55
CA LYS A 859 -20.12 44.45 -19.24
C LYS A 859 -19.04 43.51 -19.82
N ALA A 860 -18.61 42.51 -19.05
CA ALA A 860 -17.63 41.52 -19.49
C ALA A 860 -18.17 40.68 -20.65
N LYS A 861 -19.44 40.26 -20.60
CA LYS A 861 -20.11 39.52 -21.68
C LYS A 861 -20.20 40.38 -22.95
N LEU A 862 -20.57 41.63 -22.81
CA LEU A 862 -20.66 42.56 -23.96
C LEU A 862 -19.29 42.77 -24.61
N ALA A 863 -18.25 42.98 -23.82
CA ALA A 863 -16.88 43.09 -24.31
C ALA A 863 -16.44 41.85 -25.10
N LYS A 864 -16.73 40.66 -24.54
CA LYS A 864 -16.47 39.37 -25.20
C LYS A 864 -17.20 39.20 -26.52
N TYR A 865 -18.50 39.57 -26.57
CA TYR A 865 -19.28 39.49 -27.81
C TYR A 865 -18.77 40.47 -28.87
N LYS A 866 -18.32 41.67 -28.49
CA LYS A 866 -17.72 42.64 -29.41
C LYS A 866 -16.41 42.13 -30.01
N GLU A 867 -15.55 41.54 -29.18
CA GLU A 867 -14.30 40.90 -29.65
C GLU A 867 -14.60 39.73 -30.61
N MET A 868 -15.60 38.92 -30.29
CA MET A 868 -16.01 37.80 -31.17
C MET A 868 -16.58 38.31 -32.47
N LEU A 869 -17.35 39.40 -32.45
CA LEU A 869 -17.93 40.02 -33.64
C LEU A 869 -16.82 40.56 -34.55
N GLU A 870 -15.84 41.28 -33.99
CA GLU A 870 -14.70 41.79 -34.73
C GLU A 870 -13.93 40.67 -35.44
N LYS A 871 -13.64 39.59 -34.77
CA LYS A 871 -12.98 38.40 -35.33
C LYS A 871 -13.80 37.75 -36.45
N VAL A 872 -15.13 37.69 -36.31
CA VAL A 872 -16.02 37.16 -37.36
C VAL A 872 -16.03 38.09 -38.57
N GLU A 873 -16.07 39.41 -38.38
CA GLU A 873 -16.05 40.40 -39.46
C GLU A 873 -14.71 40.44 -40.20
N GLU A 874 -13.60 40.31 -39.48
CA GLU A 874 -12.28 40.16 -40.11
C GLU A 874 -12.23 38.86 -40.96
N ARG A 875 -12.79 37.78 -40.47
CA ARG A 875 -12.82 36.51 -41.20
C ARG A 875 -13.73 36.56 -42.42
N ILE A 876 -14.87 37.26 -42.37
CA ILE A 876 -15.73 37.48 -43.53
C ILE A 876 -15.00 38.33 -44.61
N LYS A 877 -14.16 39.29 -44.21
CA LYS A 877 -13.37 40.10 -45.13
C LYS A 877 -12.21 39.34 -45.79
N SER A 878 -11.70 38.32 -45.12
CA SER A 878 -10.60 37.45 -45.58
C SER A 878 -11.03 36.31 -46.48
N ILE A 879 -12.31 36.00 -46.52
CA ILE A 879 -12.95 35.01 -47.40
C ILE A 879 -13.59 35.76 -48.61
#